data_36152971a6f50e1a25e4ce6862096120
#
_entry.id   36152971a6f50e1a25e4ce6862096120
#
_cell.length_a   1.000
_cell.length_b   1.000
_cell.length_c   1.000
_cell.angle_alpha   90.00
_cell.angle_beta   90.00
_cell.angle_gamma   90.00
#
_symmetry.space_group_name_H-M   'P 1'
#
loop_
_entity.id
_entity.type
_entity.pdbx_description
1 polymer ?
#
loop_
_entity_poly.entity_id
_entity_poly.type
_entity_poly.pdbx_seq_one_letter_code
_entity_poly.pdbx_strand_id
1 'polypeptide(L)'
;MSDQVAYRIEERLACDVLVIGSGMAGLCAAIQAGRSGCDTILIEKDPLLGGNASPLLGVHISGAHSFHPYASETGIIGEIEEEAAWLRAKIHTHGFHYNIAQQWDSLLKRLCEEAGVRVLRRHLGKLPVMGGTRIEAVVVEDVATFKTKRVEVAVAVIEASGDGHVAAEAGASFRMGREAKSEYGERSAPEVTDDITMGTSITALVRKAREPVEFIPPPGTPPFEPGYGFAGTKAMTDCLYKHSSWHPDGEFCFLWHTETGGQRHTIDDDHEIYEETLHQLYSAWNHIKNEAHIEEARNWELIWVSPKAGKRESRRFLGDYLLTQQDVEEARHFEDAVGYGGYAVDLHDPTGERVTQVDIVFHSIPPLWSLPYRCLYSKDLDNLFLAGRLVSVTHLALGTVRLMKTLATGGQAVGLAAGLCKRYGCSPRDVYAQHCAELQQQLLKRDATILTAPNGDETDLARSARVTASTEVRHGRTVADDWLAVDCVRGNVLWDWAPRLDRVSALVMNRADSPATLRMKLSRYEAAAKWQPDHLPHRFRYVKVANRAEWGADHTVAKFAPVADSAVEVPANFAGWVDFPLEIELAPKDPTSDDDRYCLTLLSHPQVFWARQQGYCDYARRCWLTTDAVEYEIDCDAHCFQLSPHPAFGEAANVINGWNRRFATNPVNAWIARPGFPQALTLSWDEPKSFNTVHLVFDTLTRAYQEMPFNCDQRVSPMCARDYELEVRVGDEWRPVAAAADNYRRRRIHAFERVTADALRLTVKSVWHDAHPARVYEVRVY
;
A
#
# COMPACT_ATOMS: atom_id res chain seq x y z
N MET A 1 10.90 46.56 -22.17
CA MET A 1 10.96 45.74 -23.40
C MET A 1 10.93 44.32 -22.96
N SER A 2 9.84 43.63 -23.23
CA SER A 2 9.75 42.21 -22.88
C SER A 2 10.60 41.40 -23.87
N ASP A 3 11.70 40.91 -23.40
CA ASP A 3 12.47 39.90 -24.13
C ASP A 3 11.70 38.58 -24.12
N GLN A 4 10.58 38.52 -24.84
CA GLN A 4 9.93 37.27 -25.16
C GLN A 4 10.86 36.54 -26.14
N VAL A 5 11.68 35.64 -25.64
CA VAL A 5 12.37 34.66 -26.44
C VAL A 5 11.30 33.79 -27.10
N ALA A 6 11.03 34.05 -28.38
CA ALA A 6 10.09 33.23 -29.15
C ALA A 6 10.75 31.87 -29.41
N TYR A 7 10.26 30.82 -28.73
CA TYR A 7 10.69 29.45 -29.04
C TYR A 7 10.37 29.12 -30.49
N ARG A 8 11.37 28.60 -31.22
CA ARG A 8 11.14 28.05 -32.54
C ARG A 8 10.44 26.70 -32.40
N ILE A 9 9.13 26.68 -32.67
CA ILE A 9 8.36 25.45 -32.62
C ILE A 9 8.60 24.66 -33.91
N GLU A 10 9.21 23.48 -33.80
CA GLU A 10 9.53 22.58 -34.90
C GLU A 10 8.45 21.54 -35.15
N GLU A 11 7.67 21.22 -34.14
CA GLU A 11 6.57 20.25 -34.24
C GLU A 11 5.34 20.70 -33.41
N ARG A 12 4.16 20.41 -33.92
CA ARG A 12 2.91 20.60 -33.16
C ARG A 12 2.24 19.27 -32.96
N LEU A 13 1.89 18.99 -31.72
CA LEU A 13 1.13 17.82 -31.28
C LEU A 13 -0.17 18.29 -30.65
N ALA A 14 -1.16 17.40 -30.62
CA ALA A 14 -2.42 17.65 -29.92
C ALA A 14 -2.79 16.42 -29.10
N CYS A 15 -3.49 16.64 -27.99
CA CYS A 15 -4.06 15.60 -27.14
C CYS A 15 -5.27 16.14 -26.37
N ASP A 16 -6.06 15.23 -25.84
CA ASP A 16 -7.06 15.59 -24.83
C ASP A 16 -6.39 15.88 -23.48
N VAL A 17 -5.50 14.98 -23.06
CA VAL A 17 -4.84 15.04 -21.75
C VAL A 17 -3.32 14.98 -21.91
N LEU A 18 -2.64 15.98 -21.36
CA LEU A 18 -1.18 15.98 -21.24
C LEU A 18 -0.79 15.67 -19.80
N VAL A 19 -0.05 14.58 -19.60
CA VAL A 19 0.53 14.21 -18.31
C VAL A 19 2.01 14.57 -18.30
N ILE A 20 2.44 15.32 -17.29
CA ILE A 20 3.83 15.79 -17.15
C ILE A 20 4.50 15.04 -16.00
N GLY A 21 5.42 14.13 -16.33
CA GLY A 21 6.14 13.29 -15.37
C GLY A 21 5.56 11.88 -15.23
N SER A 22 6.46 10.90 -15.24
CA SER A 22 6.16 9.47 -15.20
C SER A 22 6.42 8.80 -13.84
N GLY A 23 6.38 9.55 -12.73
CA GLY A 23 6.29 8.96 -11.40
C GLY A 23 5.06 8.05 -11.28
N MET A 24 4.96 7.20 -10.23
CA MET A 24 3.84 6.25 -10.11
C MET A 24 2.46 6.92 -10.23
N ALA A 25 2.29 8.12 -9.70
CA ALA A 25 1.06 8.88 -9.84
C ALA A 25 0.78 9.31 -11.29
N GLY A 26 1.78 9.84 -11.99
CA GLY A 26 1.65 10.25 -13.39
C GLY A 26 1.39 9.07 -14.33
N LEU A 27 2.05 7.93 -14.09
CA LEU A 27 1.78 6.68 -14.83
C LEU A 27 0.34 6.20 -14.64
N CYS A 28 -0.12 6.12 -13.39
CA CYS A 28 -1.50 5.72 -13.10
C CYS A 28 -2.52 6.69 -13.71
N ALA A 29 -2.22 8.00 -13.71
CA ALA A 29 -3.05 9.02 -14.33
C ALA A 29 -3.11 8.85 -15.86
N ALA A 30 -1.96 8.69 -16.51
CA ALA A 30 -1.89 8.52 -17.96
C ALA A 30 -2.60 7.24 -18.42
N ILE A 31 -2.33 6.10 -17.78
CA ILE A 31 -2.97 4.82 -18.07
C ILE A 31 -4.48 4.93 -17.88
N GLN A 32 -4.94 5.56 -16.78
CA GLN A 32 -6.39 5.70 -16.55
C GLN A 32 -7.05 6.66 -17.55
N ALA A 33 -6.42 7.78 -17.88
CA ALA A 33 -6.94 8.71 -18.88
C ALA A 33 -7.09 8.03 -20.26
N GLY A 34 -6.07 7.29 -20.69
CA GLY A 34 -6.12 6.49 -21.92
C GLY A 34 -7.24 5.45 -21.90
N ARG A 35 -7.36 4.66 -20.80
CA ARG A 35 -8.44 3.70 -20.60
C ARG A 35 -9.84 4.34 -20.51
N SER A 36 -9.91 5.64 -20.23
CA SER A 36 -11.16 6.42 -20.22
C SER A 36 -11.49 7.02 -21.59
N GLY A 37 -10.70 6.71 -22.63
CA GLY A 37 -10.91 7.15 -23.99
C GLY A 37 -10.38 8.56 -24.31
N CYS A 38 -9.45 9.07 -23.50
CA CYS A 38 -8.73 10.30 -23.81
C CYS A 38 -7.54 10.02 -24.73
N ASP A 39 -7.34 10.84 -25.76
CA ASP A 39 -6.05 10.91 -26.46
C ASP A 39 -5.03 11.50 -25.48
N THR A 40 -4.09 10.67 -25.01
CA THR A 40 -3.22 11.01 -23.90
C THR A 40 -1.76 11.01 -24.32
N ILE A 41 -1.06 12.10 -23.99
CA ILE A 41 0.40 12.18 -24.08
C ILE A 41 0.98 12.21 -22.68
N LEU A 42 1.97 11.34 -22.43
CA LEU A 42 2.81 11.36 -21.22
C LEU A 42 4.21 11.83 -21.61
N ILE A 43 4.67 12.90 -21.01
CA ILE A 43 6.07 13.38 -21.18
C ILE A 43 6.91 13.06 -19.93
N GLU A 44 8.15 12.65 -20.14
CA GLU A 44 9.14 12.37 -19.08
C GLU A 44 10.50 12.94 -19.48
N LYS A 45 11.09 13.75 -18.60
CA LYS A 45 12.43 14.35 -18.84
C LYS A 45 13.57 13.31 -18.81
N ASP A 46 13.41 12.28 -18.00
CA ASP A 46 14.39 11.20 -17.87
C ASP A 46 14.26 10.18 -19.03
N PRO A 47 15.31 9.40 -19.30
CA PRO A 47 15.26 8.35 -20.31
C PRO A 47 14.41 7.15 -19.90
N LEU A 48 14.13 6.97 -18.61
CA LEU A 48 13.42 5.84 -18.02
C LEU A 48 12.19 6.29 -17.24
N LEU A 49 11.13 5.48 -17.26
CA LEU A 49 9.88 5.72 -16.55
C LEU A 49 9.97 5.32 -15.08
N GLY A 50 9.10 5.88 -14.25
CA GLY A 50 8.92 5.49 -12.86
C GLY A 50 9.31 6.56 -11.83
N GLY A 51 9.89 7.68 -12.24
CA GLY A 51 10.29 8.76 -11.31
C GLY A 51 11.28 8.25 -10.24
N ASN A 52 10.94 8.40 -8.95
CA ASN A 52 11.78 7.89 -7.85
C ASN A 52 11.83 6.34 -7.82
N ALA A 53 10.82 5.67 -8.33
CA ALA A 53 10.83 4.22 -8.52
C ALA A 53 11.43 3.77 -9.86
N SER A 54 12.05 4.67 -10.64
CA SER A 54 12.73 4.30 -11.86
C SER A 54 14.06 3.59 -11.59
N PRO A 55 14.62 2.88 -12.58
CA PRO A 55 15.95 2.29 -12.45
C PRO A 55 17.09 3.30 -12.18
N LEU A 56 16.83 4.59 -12.37
CA LEU A 56 17.79 5.65 -12.07
C LEU A 56 17.95 5.90 -10.56
N LEU A 57 16.98 5.51 -9.75
CA LEU A 57 16.99 5.75 -8.30
C LEU A 57 16.60 4.50 -7.48
N GLY A 58 15.69 3.69 -7.99
CA GLY A 58 15.33 2.41 -7.39
C GLY A 58 14.60 2.48 -6.05
N VAL A 59 13.95 3.61 -5.70
CA VAL A 59 13.22 3.72 -4.43
C VAL A 59 12.02 2.79 -4.44
N HIS A 60 11.84 2.06 -3.36
CA HIS A 60 10.74 1.12 -3.19
C HIS A 60 9.38 1.80 -3.12
N ILE A 61 8.37 1.09 -3.62
CA ILE A 61 6.99 1.57 -3.65
C ILE A 61 6.30 1.17 -2.36
N SER A 62 6.15 2.13 -1.44
CA SER A 62 5.46 1.95 -0.16
C SER A 62 4.10 2.63 -0.14
N GLY A 63 3.26 2.22 0.81
CA GLY A 63 1.92 2.73 1.04
C GLY A 63 1.37 2.29 2.39
N ALA A 64 0.05 2.32 2.56
CA ALA A 64 -0.62 2.01 3.82
C ALA A 64 -0.29 0.61 4.37
N HIS A 65 0.00 -0.37 3.50
CA HIS A 65 0.35 -1.74 3.89
C HIS A 65 1.63 -1.84 4.73
N SER A 66 2.46 -0.80 4.76
CA SER A 66 3.67 -0.79 5.58
C SER A 66 3.36 -0.81 7.08
N PHE A 67 2.20 -0.30 7.48
CA PHE A 67 1.78 -0.21 8.88
C PHE A 67 0.42 -0.83 9.15
N HIS A 68 -0.39 -1.07 8.11
CA HIS A 68 -1.73 -1.65 8.23
C HIS A 68 -1.82 -2.95 7.43
N PRO A 69 -2.12 -4.08 8.08
CA PRO A 69 -2.28 -5.33 7.38
C PRO A 69 -3.45 -5.26 6.39
N TYR A 70 -3.26 -5.88 5.23
CA TYR A 70 -4.25 -5.92 4.13
C TYR A 70 -4.64 -4.57 3.52
N ALA A 71 -3.92 -3.50 3.84
CA ALA A 71 -4.20 -2.15 3.39
C ALA A 71 -3.37 -1.72 2.16
N SER A 72 -2.79 -2.65 1.41
CA SER A 72 -2.10 -2.28 0.17
C SER A 72 -3.09 -1.67 -0.81
N GLU A 73 -2.77 -0.51 -1.33
CA GLU A 73 -3.58 0.18 -2.32
C GLU A 73 -3.72 -0.68 -3.58
N THR A 74 -4.93 -0.73 -4.15
CA THR A 74 -5.30 -1.51 -5.33
C THR A 74 -5.56 -0.61 -6.55
N GLY A 75 -6.17 -1.13 -7.60
CA GLY A 75 -6.34 -0.42 -8.86
C GLY A 75 -5.12 -0.56 -9.77
N ILE A 76 -4.78 0.47 -10.54
CA ILE A 76 -3.67 0.41 -11.50
C ILE A 76 -2.33 0.15 -10.81
N ILE A 77 -2.08 0.71 -9.65
CA ILE A 77 -0.83 0.45 -8.91
C ILE A 77 -0.72 -1.01 -8.49
N GLY A 78 -1.82 -1.62 -8.07
CA GLY A 78 -1.88 -3.06 -7.79
C GLY A 78 -1.63 -3.91 -9.04
N GLU A 79 -2.22 -3.54 -10.18
CA GLU A 79 -1.98 -4.18 -11.48
C GLU A 79 -0.50 -4.12 -11.88
N ILE A 80 0.15 -2.95 -11.73
CA ILE A 80 1.58 -2.79 -12.00
C ILE A 80 2.41 -3.74 -11.12
N GLU A 81 2.08 -3.86 -9.84
CA GLU A 81 2.81 -4.75 -8.93
C GLU A 81 2.60 -6.22 -9.26
N GLU A 82 1.37 -6.63 -9.62
CA GLU A 82 1.06 -8.00 -10.03
C GLU A 82 1.83 -8.39 -11.31
N GLU A 83 1.83 -7.52 -12.30
CA GLU A 83 2.61 -7.70 -13.54
C GLU A 83 4.11 -7.76 -13.26
N ALA A 84 4.62 -6.86 -12.41
CA ALA A 84 6.02 -6.87 -12.02
C ALA A 84 6.41 -8.15 -11.28
N ALA A 85 5.54 -8.65 -10.41
CA ALA A 85 5.75 -9.89 -9.69
C ALA A 85 5.76 -11.10 -10.64
N TRP A 86 4.81 -11.16 -11.57
CA TRP A 86 4.73 -12.21 -12.58
C TRP A 86 5.97 -12.24 -13.48
N LEU A 87 6.42 -11.10 -13.95
CA LEU A 87 7.62 -10.96 -14.78
C LEU A 87 8.91 -10.99 -13.96
N ARG A 88 8.85 -11.00 -12.63
CA ARG A 88 10.00 -10.75 -11.75
C ARG A 88 10.71 -9.42 -12.05
N ALA A 89 9.96 -8.43 -12.50
CA ALA A 89 10.46 -7.14 -12.95
C ALA A 89 10.41 -6.06 -11.86
N LYS A 90 10.71 -6.42 -10.60
CA LYS A 90 10.66 -5.48 -9.46
C LYS A 90 11.94 -4.67 -9.36
N ILE A 91 11.82 -3.36 -9.19
CA ILE A 91 12.96 -2.48 -8.91
C ILE A 91 13.49 -2.71 -7.51
N HIS A 92 12.64 -2.99 -6.59
CA HIS A 92 13.00 -3.08 -5.19
C HIS A 92 12.16 -4.08 -4.50
N THR A 93 12.71 -4.55 -3.64
CA THR A 93 12.49 -4.91 -2.26
C THR A 93 13.28 -6.14 -1.98
N HIS A 94 13.61 -6.43 -0.79
CA HIS A 94 14.13 -7.67 -0.29
C HIS A 94 14.51 -8.68 -1.40
N GLY A 95 15.76 -8.68 -1.86
CA GLY A 95 16.23 -9.53 -2.97
C GLY A 95 16.30 -8.85 -4.34
N PHE A 96 16.59 -7.54 -4.36
CA PHE A 96 16.80 -6.79 -5.58
C PHE A 96 17.99 -7.33 -6.39
N HIS A 97 17.73 -7.65 -7.65
CA HIS A 97 18.78 -7.92 -8.62
C HIS A 97 18.85 -6.78 -9.63
N TYR A 98 20.01 -6.16 -9.74
CA TYR A 98 20.29 -5.01 -10.60
C TYR A 98 19.77 -5.18 -12.04
N ASN A 99 19.83 -6.40 -12.60
CA ASN A 99 19.37 -6.69 -13.96
C ASN A 99 17.84 -6.59 -14.15
N ILE A 100 17.06 -6.56 -13.07
CA ILE A 100 15.60 -6.49 -13.14
C ILE A 100 15.11 -5.07 -13.38
N ALA A 101 15.89 -4.06 -13.06
CA ALA A 101 15.54 -2.66 -13.21
C ALA A 101 15.13 -2.27 -14.65
N GLN A 102 15.76 -2.84 -15.67
CA GLN A 102 15.40 -2.57 -17.06
C GLN A 102 14.06 -3.20 -17.47
N GLN A 103 13.74 -4.37 -16.93
CA GLN A 103 12.43 -5.02 -17.17
C GLN A 103 11.29 -4.19 -16.59
N TRP A 104 11.53 -3.52 -15.47
CA TRP A 104 10.56 -2.62 -14.87
C TRP A 104 10.16 -1.47 -15.80
N ASP A 105 11.12 -0.77 -16.36
CA ASP A 105 10.87 0.32 -17.31
C ASP A 105 10.11 -0.17 -18.55
N SER A 106 10.48 -1.35 -19.08
CA SER A 106 9.81 -1.97 -20.22
C SER A 106 8.36 -2.35 -19.89
N LEU A 107 8.10 -2.83 -18.66
CA LEU A 107 6.75 -3.09 -18.17
C LEU A 107 5.90 -1.83 -18.14
N LEU A 108 6.41 -0.76 -17.53
CA LEU A 108 5.68 0.51 -17.43
C LEU A 108 5.34 1.08 -18.80
N LYS A 109 6.30 1.01 -19.74
CA LYS A 109 6.07 1.42 -21.12
C LYS A 109 4.96 0.60 -21.77
N ARG A 110 5.01 -0.72 -21.67
CA ARG A 110 3.99 -1.63 -22.22
C ARG A 110 2.59 -1.29 -21.70
N LEU A 111 2.43 -1.10 -20.39
CA LEU A 111 1.13 -0.76 -19.80
C LEU A 111 0.58 0.58 -20.30
N CYS A 112 1.44 1.57 -20.54
CA CYS A 112 1.05 2.83 -21.18
C CYS A 112 0.58 2.60 -22.62
N GLU A 113 1.33 1.84 -23.40
CA GLU A 113 1.02 1.53 -24.82
C GLU A 113 -0.31 0.75 -24.94
N GLU A 114 -0.53 -0.25 -24.08
CA GLU A 114 -1.77 -1.02 -23.99
C GLU A 114 -2.99 -0.14 -23.63
N ALA A 115 -2.76 0.95 -22.90
CA ALA A 115 -3.77 1.96 -22.59
C ALA A 115 -3.94 3.02 -23.68
N GLY A 116 -3.21 2.95 -24.80
CA GLY A 116 -3.24 3.93 -25.89
C GLY A 116 -2.52 5.24 -25.58
N VAL A 117 -1.63 5.27 -24.58
CA VAL A 117 -0.87 6.47 -24.19
C VAL A 117 0.35 6.65 -25.07
N ARG A 118 0.52 7.83 -25.64
CA ARG A 118 1.75 8.24 -26.36
C ARG A 118 2.80 8.71 -25.38
N VAL A 119 3.89 7.95 -25.21
CA VAL A 119 4.97 8.24 -24.26
C VAL A 119 6.11 8.97 -24.95
N LEU A 120 6.42 10.18 -24.51
CA LEU A 120 7.57 10.98 -24.98
C LEU A 120 8.64 11.07 -23.87
N ARG A 121 9.67 10.25 -23.98
CA ARG A 121 10.82 10.25 -23.04
C ARG A 121 11.82 11.32 -23.45
N ARG A 122 12.61 11.80 -22.49
CA ARG A 122 13.58 12.90 -22.66
C ARG A 122 12.91 14.18 -23.14
N HIS A 123 11.67 14.40 -22.71
CA HIS A 123 10.90 15.59 -23.03
C HIS A 123 10.54 16.36 -21.76
N LEU A 124 11.04 17.58 -21.67
CA LEU A 124 10.82 18.49 -20.56
C LEU A 124 9.69 19.48 -20.88
N GLY A 125 8.67 19.55 -20.05
CA GLY A 125 7.70 20.65 -20.09
C GLY A 125 8.34 21.95 -19.64
N LYS A 126 8.36 22.95 -20.52
CA LYS A 126 9.06 24.23 -20.25
C LYS A 126 8.10 25.36 -19.90
N LEU A 127 7.17 25.66 -20.78
CA LEU A 127 6.31 26.83 -20.63
C LEU A 127 4.85 26.48 -20.96
N PRO A 128 3.91 26.90 -20.12
CA PRO A 128 2.50 26.87 -20.47
C PRO A 128 2.16 27.98 -21.46
N VAL A 129 1.20 27.73 -22.33
CA VAL A 129 0.55 28.75 -23.17
C VAL A 129 -0.85 28.91 -22.62
N MET A 130 -1.12 30.11 -22.10
CA MET A 130 -2.34 30.38 -21.35
C MET A 130 -3.43 31.03 -22.21
N GLY A 131 -4.68 30.62 -21.99
CA GLY A 131 -5.91 31.27 -22.40
C GLY A 131 -6.74 31.64 -21.16
N GLY A 132 -6.43 32.79 -20.54
CA GLY A 132 -7.00 33.17 -19.23
C GLY A 132 -6.49 32.24 -18.13
N THR A 133 -7.42 31.56 -17.43
CA THR A 133 -7.13 30.58 -16.37
C THR A 133 -6.92 29.15 -16.89
N ARG A 134 -6.88 28.99 -18.22
CA ARG A 134 -6.73 27.69 -18.85
C ARG A 134 -5.37 27.54 -19.51
N ILE A 135 -4.72 26.40 -19.35
CA ILE A 135 -3.54 25.99 -20.12
C ILE A 135 -4.03 25.44 -21.46
N GLU A 136 -3.81 26.18 -22.56
CA GLU A 136 -4.21 25.76 -23.91
C GLU A 136 -3.16 24.85 -24.57
N ALA A 137 -1.89 25.07 -24.24
CA ALA A 137 -0.79 24.26 -24.75
C ALA A 137 0.40 24.28 -23.79
N VAL A 138 1.32 23.36 -23.95
CA VAL A 138 2.63 23.36 -23.28
C VAL A 138 3.73 23.28 -24.32
N VAL A 139 4.74 24.17 -24.20
CA VAL A 139 5.99 24.06 -24.93
C VAL A 139 6.85 23.01 -24.27
N VAL A 140 7.27 22.03 -25.04
CA VAL A 140 8.02 20.85 -24.59
C VAL A 140 9.34 20.76 -25.38
N GLU A 141 10.43 20.47 -24.68
CA GLU A 141 11.76 20.34 -25.30
C GLU A 141 12.27 18.89 -25.21
N ASP A 142 12.72 18.34 -26.32
CA ASP A 142 13.52 17.11 -26.30
C ASP A 142 14.93 17.46 -25.81
N VAL A 143 15.28 17.01 -24.61
CA VAL A 143 16.56 17.35 -23.94
C VAL A 143 17.80 16.74 -24.62
N ALA A 144 17.61 15.82 -25.56
CA ALA A 144 18.73 15.25 -26.33
C ALA A 144 18.98 15.98 -27.65
N THR A 145 17.96 16.50 -28.31
CA THR A 145 18.06 17.16 -29.62
C THR A 145 17.81 18.65 -29.53
N PHE A 146 17.39 19.18 -28.38
CA PHE A 146 17.02 20.58 -28.14
C PHE A 146 15.89 21.08 -29.05
N LYS A 147 15.16 20.17 -29.69
CA LYS A 147 14.01 20.52 -30.49
C LYS A 147 12.81 20.81 -29.64
N THR A 148 12.08 21.84 -29.95
CA THR A 148 10.89 22.26 -29.25
C THR A 148 9.63 21.86 -29.99
N LYS A 149 8.68 21.37 -29.22
CA LYS A 149 7.34 20.99 -29.67
C LYS A 149 6.31 21.83 -28.92
N ARG A 150 5.20 22.11 -29.56
CA ARG A 150 4.04 22.66 -28.88
C ARG A 150 2.96 21.58 -28.83
N VAL A 151 2.54 21.23 -27.62
CA VAL A 151 1.47 20.25 -27.36
C VAL A 151 0.20 21.00 -27.01
N GLU A 152 -0.76 21.01 -27.91
CA GLU A 152 -2.09 21.57 -27.68
C GLU A 152 -2.90 20.63 -26.79
N VAL A 153 -3.61 21.17 -25.80
CA VAL A 153 -4.36 20.42 -24.79
C VAL A 153 -5.83 20.78 -24.82
N ALA A 154 -6.65 19.81 -25.22
CA ALA A 154 -8.08 20.05 -25.37
C ALA A 154 -8.86 19.98 -24.06
N VAL A 155 -8.50 19.08 -23.13
CA VAL A 155 -9.25 18.81 -21.91
C VAL A 155 -8.48 19.25 -20.66
N ALA A 156 -7.38 18.62 -20.34
CA ALA A 156 -6.68 18.88 -19.08
C ALA A 156 -5.17 18.63 -19.14
N VAL A 157 -4.43 19.35 -18.30
CA VAL A 157 -3.03 19.06 -17.95
C VAL A 157 -3.01 18.38 -16.59
N ILE A 158 -2.25 17.30 -16.46
CA ILE A 158 -1.99 16.62 -15.18
C ILE A 158 -0.52 16.85 -14.82
N GLU A 159 -0.26 17.70 -13.84
CA GLU A 159 1.08 17.99 -13.35
C GLU A 159 1.50 16.91 -12.37
N ALA A 160 2.49 16.11 -12.74
CA ALA A 160 3.02 14.99 -11.97
C ALA A 160 4.56 14.93 -12.00
N SER A 161 5.23 16.02 -12.40
CA SER A 161 6.69 16.08 -12.60
C SER A 161 7.48 16.01 -11.29
N GLY A 162 6.80 16.21 -10.16
CA GLY A 162 7.40 16.22 -8.83
C GLY A 162 7.84 17.60 -8.36
N ASP A 163 8.29 18.49 -9.23
CA ASP A 163 8.66 19.87 -8.89
C ASP A 163 7.64 20.91 -9.42
N GLY A 164 6.77 20.55 -10.36
CA GLY A 164 5.64 21.36 -10.79
C GLY A 164 6.02 22.63 -11.57
N HIS A 165 7.04 22.54 -12.40
CA HIS A 165 7.52 23.71 -13.11
C HIS A 165 6.44 24.35 -14.01
N VAL A 166 5.74 23.54 -14.81
CA VAL A 166 4.70 24.06 -15.72
C VAL A 166 3.53 24.65 -14.95
N ALA A 167 3.11 24.02 -13.86
CA ALA A 167 2.04 24.56 -13.01
C ALA A 167 2.41 25.89 -12.37
N ALA A 168 3.64 26.02 -11.88
CA ALA A 168 4.14 27.29 -11.30
C ALA A 168 4.21 28.39 -12.35
N GLU A 169 4.76 28.13 -13.52
CA GLU A 169 4.81 29.08 -14.64
C GLU A 169 3.41 29.46 -15.17
N ALA A 170 2.43 28.56 -15.02
CA ALA A 170 1.03 28.86 -15.35
C ALA A 170 0.34 29.75 -14.30
N GLY A 171 1.00 30.04 -13.16
CA GLY A 171 0.47 30.88 -12.10
C GLY A 171 -0.34 30.14 -11.05
N ALA A 172 -0.26 28.81 -10.97
CA ALA A 172 -0.87 28.05 -9.89
C ALA A 172 -0.20 28.35 -8.54
N SER A 173 -0.99 28.67 -7.53
CA SER A 173 -0.49 28.94 -6.17
C SER A 173 0.10 27.68 -5.54
N PHE A 174 1.23 27.84 -4.88
CA PHE A 174 1.90 26.74 -4.17
C PHE A 174 2.53 27.23 -2.86
N ARG A 175 2.91 26.28 -2.01
CA ARG A 175 3.74 26.45 -0.82
C ARG A 175 5.01 25.60 -0.95
N MET A 176 6.05 26.01 -0.23
CA MET A 176 7.29 25.28 -0.05
C MET A 176 7.80 25.57 1.36
N GLY A 177 8.45 24.59 2.00
CA GLY A 177 8.85 24.72 3.41
C GLY A 177 7.73 24.35 4.39
N ARG A 178 7.88 24.74 5.68
CA ARG A 178 6.98 24.34 6.78
C ARG A 178 6.04 25.47 7.16
N GLU A 179 4.78 25.16 7.32
CA GLU A 179 3.76 26.07 7.84
C GLU A 179 3.93 26.27 9.35
N ALA A 180 3.66 27.48 9.84
CA ALA A 180 3.64 27.75 11.27
C ALA A 180 2.43 27.09 11.94
N LYS A 181 2.58 26.72 13.22
CA LYS A 181 1.51 26.18 14.05
C LYS A 181 0.27 27.08 14.09
N SER A 182 0.46 28.39 14.05
CA SER A 182 -0.62 29.38 14.04
C SER A 182 -1.47 29.37 12.76
N GLU A 183 -0.98 28.79 11.64
CA GLU A 183 -1.71 28.78 10.38
C GLU A 183 -2.82 27.72 10.34
N TYR A 184 -2.50 26.49 10.79
CA TYR A 184 -3.43 25.36 10.72
C TYR A 184 -3.64 24.63 12.05
N GLY A 185 -3.00 25.08 13.14
CA GLY A 185 -3.11 24.47 14.46
C GLY A 185 -2.43 23.10 14.56
N GLU A 186 -1.57 22.76 13.61
CA GLU A 186 -0.87 21.48 13.59
C GLU A 186 0.09 21.36 14.77
N ARG A 187 -0.05 20.33 15.59
CA ARG A 187 0.67 20.21 16.87
C ARG A 187 2.18 20.08 16.72
N SER A 188 2.63 19.48 15.61
CA SER A 188 4.05 19.23 15.33
C SER A 188 4.67 20.31 14.43
N ALA A 189 3.91 21.34 14.05
CA ALA A 189 4.41 22.43 13.23
C ALA A 189 5.36 23.34 14.03
N PRO A 190 6.33 24.01 13.38
CA PRO A 190 7.17 25.01 13.99
C PRO A 190 6.34 26.24 14.42
N GLU A 191 6.87 27.04 15.33
CA GLU A 191 6.21 28.26 15.78
C GLU A 191 6.16 29.34 14.69
N VAL A 192 7.12 29.32 13.76
CA VAL A 192 7.26 30.29 12.66
C VAL A 192 7.42 29.53 11.36
N THR A 193 6.77 30.00 10.31
CA THR A 193 6.95 29.49 8.93
C THR A 193 8.38 29.64 8.47
N ASP A 194 8.91 28.61 7.82
CA ASP A 194 10.26 28.61 7.26
C ASP A 194 10.31 27.88 5.89
N ASP A 195 11.47 27.94 5.22
CA ASP A 195 11.68 27.32 3.90
C ASP A 195 12.25 25.90 3.99
N ILE A 196 12.28 25.29 5.19
CA ILE A 196 12.84 23.96 5.41
C ILE A 196 11.93 22.89 4.81
N THR A 197 12.54 21.98 4.04
CA THR A 197 11.88 20.83 3.45
C THR A 197 12.46 19.52 4.01
N MET A 198 11.86 18.38 3.67
CA MET A 198 12.46 17.08 3.98
C MET A 198 13.73 16.87 3.16
N GLY A 199 14.75 16.27 3.78
CA GLY A 199 16.01 15.94 3.13
C GLY A 199 15.85 15.08 1.86
N THR A 200 16.79 15.23 0.97
CA THR A 200 16.92 14.49 -0.30
C THR A 200 17.90 13.34 -0.12
N SER A 201 17.61 12.19 -0.71
CA SER A 201 18.48 11.00 -0.61
C SER A 201 19.04 10.59 -1.95
N ILE A 202 20.22 9.94 -1.91
CA ILE A 202 20.72 9.08 -2.99
C ILE A 202 20.63 7.61 -2.55
N THR A 203 20.72 6.73 -3.53
CA THR A 203 20.70 5.28 -3.33
C THR A 203 21.96 4.64 -3.86
N ALA A 204 22.37 3.55 -3.26
CA ALA A 204 23.53 2.80 -3.71
C ALA A 204 23.29 1.29 -3.57
N LEU A 205 23.99 0.51 -4.39
CA LEU A 205 23.96 -0.94 -4.35
C LEU A 205 25.35 -1.46 -4.03
N VAL A 206 25.44 -2.29 -3.01
CA VAL A 206 26.66 -3.02 -2.68
C VAL A 206 26.44 -4.52 -2.89
N ARG A 207 27.48 -5.24 -3.23
CA ARG A 207 27.46 -6.67 -3.48
C ARG A 207 28.55 -7.36 -2.66
N LYS A 208 28.27 -8.57 -2.18
CA LYS A 208 29.28 -9.43 -1.55
C LYS A 208 30.09 -10.15 -2.62
N ALA A 209 31.37 -9.85 -2.71
CA ALA A 209 32.32 -10.48 -3.62
C ALA A 209 32.87 -11.78 -2.99
N ARG A 210 33.38 -12.69 -3.83
CA ARG A 210 34.03 -13.93 -3.39
C ARG A 210 35.38 -13.71 -2.72
N GLU A 211 36.09 -12.68 -3.18
CA GLU A 211 37.40 -12.28 -2.70
C GLU A 211 37.34 -10.90 -2.06
N PRO A 212 38.32 -10.52 -1.21
CA PRO A 212 38.42 -9.17 -0.70
C PRO A 212 38.49 -8.13 -1.82
N VAL A 213 37.75 -7.05 -1.68
CA VAL A 213 37.72 -5.93 -2.64
C VAL A 213 38.21 -4.67 -1.96
N GLU A 214 39.22 -4.03 -2.54
CA GLU A 214 39.69 -2.73 -2.08
C GLU A 214 38.73 -1.62 -2.52
N PHE A 215 38.55 -0.60 -1.68
CA PHE A 215 37.86 0.63 -2.02
C PHE A 215 38.79 1.81 -1.94
N ILE A 216 38.96 2.47 -3.06
CA ILE A 216 39.73 3.72 -3.16
C ILE A 216 38.70 4.85 -3.29
N PRO A 217 38.56 5.72 -2.25
CA PRO A 217 37.60 6.80 -2.32
C PRO A 217 37.93 7.76 -3.48
N PRO A 218 36.91 8.29 -4.17
CA PRO A 218 37.12 9.31 -5.20
C PRO A 218 37.88 10.51 -4.66
N PRO A 219 38.69 11.20 -5.47
CA PRO A 219 39.36 12.41 -5.07
C PRO A 219 38.38 13.47 -4.55
N GLY A 220 38.72 14.09 -3.43
CA GLY A 220 37.85 15.09 -2.79
C GLY A 220 36.80 14.51 -1.82
N THR A 221 36.75 13.20 -1.61
CA THR A 221 35.92 12.60 -0.57
C THR A 221 36.33 13.18 0.78
N PRO A 222 35.39 13.82 1.55
CA PRO A 222 35.73 14.40 2.85
C PRO A 222 35.98 13.30 3.89
N PRO A 223 36.68 13.59 4.99
CA PRO A 223 36.73 12.71 6.14
C PRO A 223 35.33 12.40 6.65
N PHE A 224 35.13 11.21 7.20
CA PHE A 224 33.85 10.83 7.79
C PHE A 224 33.63 11.60 9.10
N GLU A 225 32.49 12.27 9.20
CA GLU A 225 32.03 12.95 10.40
C GLU A 225 30.84 12.18 10.98
N PRO A 226 30.97 11.61 12.21
CA PRO A 226 29.86 10.92 12.86
C PRO A 226 28.64 11.85 13.06
N GLY A 227 27.50 11.43 12.58
CA GLY A 227 26.25 12.18 12.73
C GLY A 227 25.87 13.04 11.54
N TYR A 228 26.76 13.25 10.58
CA TYR A 228 26.45 14.05 9.40
C TYR A 228 26.00 13.19 8.23
N GLY A 229 24.77 13.40 7.77
CA GLY A 229 24.25 12.84 6.52
C GLY A 229 24.08 11.33 6.45
N PHE A 230 24.33 10.63 7.54
CA PHE A 230 24.30 9.18 7.56
C PHE A 230 23.64 8.62 8.81
N ALA A 231 22.57 7.83 8.62
CA ALA A 231 21.93 7.08 9.71
C ALA A 231 22.87 6.05 10.32
N GLY A 232 24.05 6.52 10.60
CA GLY A 232 25.14 5.78 11.19
C GLY A 232 25.65 4.67 10.30
N THR A 233 26.91 4.51 10.39
CA THR A 233 27.63 3.28 10.11
C THR A 233 26.86 2.07 10.58
N LYS A 234 26.03 2.18 11.63
CA LYS A 234 25.21 1.10 12.16
C LYS A 234 24.14 0.59 11.20
N ALA A 235 23.41 1.44 10.49
CA ALA A 235 22.41 0.97 9.52
C ALA A 235 23.07 0.30 8.31
N MET A 236 24.20 0.83 7.82
CA MET A 236 25.00 0.17 6.80
C MET A 236 25.65 -1.11 7.31
N THR A 237 26.22 -1.10 8.50
CA THR A 237 26.83 -2.28 9.09
C THR A 237 25.78 -3.32 9.44
N ASP A 238 24.60 -2.94 9.90
CA ASP A 238 23.48 -3.86 10.09
C ASP A 238 23.04 -4.48 8.76
N CYS A 239 23.04 -3.73 7.66
CA CYS A 239 22.84 -4.27 6.33
C CYS A 239 23.93 -5.29 5.94
N LEU A 240 25.18 -5.06 6.32
CA LEU A 240 26.31 -5.93 5.96
C LEU A 240 26.42 -7.17 6.84
N TYR A 241 25.99 -7.11 8.12
CA TYR A 241 26.27 -8.15 9.14
C TYR A 241 25.06 -8.94 9.60
N LYS A 242 23.89 -8.36 9.51
CA LYS A 242 22.69 -9.08 9.90
C LYS A 242 22.05 -9.66 8.64
N HIS A 243 21.71 -10.94 8.70
CA HIS A 243 20.69 -11.52 7.85
C HIS A 243 19.38 -10.76 8.12
N SER A 244 19.36 -9.48 7.71
CA SER A 244 18.15 -8.70 7.79
C SER A 244 17.19 -9.27 6.74
N SER A 245 15.91 -9.12 6.97
CA SER A 245 14.84 -9.41 6.00
C SER A 245 15.02 -8.66 4.66
N TRP A 246 15.99 -7.75 4.58
CA TRP A 246 16.39 -6.98 3.41
C TRP A 246 17.28 -7.76 2.42
N HIS A 247 17.82 -8.93 2.81
CA HIS A 247 18.77 -9.72 2.01
C HIS A 247 18.55 -11.22 2.22
N PRO A 248 17.53 -11.83 1.63
CA PRO A 248 17.28 -13.27 1.82
C PRO A 248 18.43 -14.15 1.30
N ASP A 249 19.23 -13.69 0.34
CA ASP A 249 20.39 -14.40 -0.22
C ASP A 249 21.74 -13.92 0.31
N GLY A 250 21.79 -12.78 1.02
CA GLY A 250 23.01 -12.22 1.61
C GLY A 250 24.06 -11.74 0.59
N GLU A 251 23.74 -11.68 -0.70
CA GLU A 251 24.69 -11.30 -1.75
C GLU A 251 24.66 -9.81 -2.08
N PHE A 252 23.54 -9.13 -1.90
CA PHE A 252 23.37 -7.72 -2.24
C PHE A 252 22.78 -6.92 -1.10
N CYS A 253 23.11 -5.63 -1.02
CA CYS A 253 22.51 -4.67 -0.10
C CYS A 253 22.22 -3.34 -0.80
N PHE A 254 20.99 -2.84 -0.59
CA PHE A 254 20.57 -1.56 -1.11
C PHE A 254 20.68 -0.50 0.00
N LEU A 255 21.48 0.51 -0.23
CA LEU A 255 21.76 1.60 0.70
C LEU A 255 20.98 2.84 0.27
N TRP A 256 20.22 3.45 1.18
CA TRP A 256 19.45 4.64 0.86
C TRP A 256 19.32 5.66 2.02
N HIS A 257 20.13 5.48 3.04
CA HIS A 257 20.06 6.29 4.27
C HIS A 257 20.93 7.55 4.25
N THR A 258 21.60 7.86 3.14
CA THR A 258 22.36 9.10 2.99
C THR A 258 21.42 10.20 2.51
N GLU A 259 21.24 11.23 3.31
CA GLU A 259 20.32 12.32 3.00
C GLU A 259 20.77 13.65 3.59
N THR A 260 20.46 14.75 2.85
CA THR A 260 20.77 16.12 3.23
C THR A 260 19.94 17.11 2.41
N GLY A 261 20.22 18.39 2.56
CA GLY A 261 19.76 19.46 1.67
C GLY A 261 18.36 19.99 1.95
N GLY A 262 17.69 19.56 3.04
CA GLY A 262 16.39 20.11 3.40
C GLY A 262 16.43 21.58 3.86
N GLN A 263 17.59 22.10 4.18
CA GLN A 263 17.84 23.52 4.51
C GLN A 263 18.15 24.38 3.30
N ARG A 264 18.24 23.78 2.10
CA ARG A 264 18.48 24.45 0.83
C ARG A 264 17.25 24.45 -0.03
N HIS A 265 17.26 25.24 -1.09
CA HIS A 265 16.17 25.23 -2.07
C HIS A 265 16.25 23.96 -2.94
N THR A 266 15.39 22.97 -2.63
CA THR A 266 15.45 21.61 -3.22
C THR A 266 15.31 21.57 -4.73
N ILE A 267 14.92 22.66 -5.40
CA ILE A 267 14.84 22.78 -6.86
C ILE A 267 16.06 23.48 -7.41
N ASP A 268 16.38 24.66 -6.91
CA ASP A 268 17.45 25.51 -7.45
C ASP A 268 18.83 24.97 -7.10
N ASP A 269 19.00 24.39 -5.91
CA ASP A 269 20.25 23.80 -5.43
C ASP A 269 20.31 22.27 -5.64
N ASP A 270 19.49 21.70 -6.56
CA ASP A 270 19.39 20.23 -6.78
C ASP A 270 20.74 19.56 -7.07
N HIS A 271 21.56 20.23 -7.87
CA HIS A 271 22.89 19.71 -8.23
C HIS A 271 23.85 19.72 -7.04
N GLU A 272 23.91 20.82 -6.30
CA GLU A 272 24.77 20.97 -5.12
C GLU A 272 24.36 19.99 -4.02
N ILE A 273 23.06 19.77 -3.82
CA ILE A 273 22.53 18.79 -2.88
C ILE A 273 22.94 17.37 -3.31
N TYR A 274 22.86 17.06 -4.61
CA TYR A 274 23.28 15.75 -5.13
C TYR A 274 24.78 15.51 -4.88
N GLU A 275 25.64 16.45 -5.23
CA GLU A 275 27.10 16.34 -5.04
C GLU A 275 27.46 16.19 -3.56
N GLU A 276 26.86 16.97 -2.68
CA GLU A 276 27.07 16.86 -1.23
C GLU A 276 26.64 15.48 -0.72
N THR A 277 25.46 14.99 -1.11
CA THR A 277 24.96 13.69 -0.69
C THR A 277 25.84 12.56 -1.21
N LEU A 278 26.38 12.69 -2.43
CA LEU A 278 27.31 11.75 -3.02
C LEU A 278 28.63 11.68 -2.25
N HIS A 279 29.18 12.84 -1.88
CA HIS A 279 30.40 12.93 -1.08
C HIS A 279 30.20 12.29 0.31
N GLN A 280 29.05 12.50 0.93
CA GLN A 280 28.71 11.86 2.21
C GLN A 280 28.62 10.33 2.09
N LEU A 281 28.02 9.82 1.01
CA LEU A 281 27.98 8.38 0.75
C LEU A 281 29.41 7.79 0.63
N TYR A 282 30.27 8.42 -0.17
CA TYR A 282 31.64 7.94 -0.33
C TYR A 282 32.45 8.04 0.96
N SER A 283 32.27 9.09 1.74
CA SER A 283 32.90 9.28 3.05
C SER A 283 32.48 8.16 4.03
N ALA A 284 31.19 7.90 4.13
CA ALA A 284 30.64 6.84 4.97
C ALA A 284 31.11 5.45 4.51
N TRP A 285 31.10 5.18 3.21
CA TRP A 285 31.57 3.91 2.68
C TRP A 285 33.08 3.71 2.89
N ASN A 286 33.89 4.78 2.73
CA ASN A 286 35.32 4.76 3.04
C ASN A 286 35.57 4.43 4.49
N HIS A 287 34.83 5.08 5.40
CA HIS A 287 34.95 4.82 6.84
C HIS A 287 34.65 3.34 7.17
N ILE A 288 33.60 2.77 6.59
CA ILE A 288 33.23 1.37 6.77
C ILE A 288 34.33 0.44 6.23
N LYS A 289 34.80 0.68 5.02
CA LYS A 289 35.74 -0.22 4.34
C LYS A 289 37.17 -0.15 4.85
N ASN A 290 37.61 1.06 5.19
CA ASN A 290 39.06 1.32 5.39
C ASN A 290 39.41 1.75 6.81
N GLU A 291 38.42 2.06 7.68
CA GLU A 291 38.70 2.63 9.00
C GLU A 291 38.05 1.83 10.15
N ALA A 292 36.74 1.63 10.13
CA ALA A 292 35.99 1.12 11.28
C ALA A 292 35.62 -0.38 11.21
N HIS A 293 35.32 -0.91 10.01
CA HIS A 293 34.79 -2.25 9.82
C HIS A 293 35.51 -3.03 8.71
N ILE A 294 36.82 -2.93 8.70
CA ILE A 294 37.70 -3.45 7.64
C ILE A 294 37.49 -4.94 7.37
N GLU A 295 37.48 -5.75 8.44
CA GLU A 295 37.36 -7.20 8.29
C GLU A 295 35.95 -7.63 7.85
N GLU A 296 34.94 -7.02 8.42
CA GLU A 296 33.55 -7.36 8.14
C GLU A 296 33.14 -6.90 6.74
N ALA A 297 33.62 -5.74 6.31
CA ALA A 297 33.31 -5.16 5.00
C ALA A 297 34.26 -5.59 3.88
N ARG A 298 35.35 -6.36 4.19
CA ARG A 298 36.43 -6.66 3.24
C ARG A 298 35.94 -7.22 1.90
N ASN A 299 34.91 -8.05 1.90
CA ASN A 299 34.36 -8.69 0.70
C ASN A 299 33.18 -7.92 0.08
N TRP A 300 32.81 -6.76 0.62
CA TRP A 300 31.73 -5.97 0.05
C TRP A 300 32.26 -4.90 -0.90
N GLU A 301 31.64 -4.81 -2.07
CA GLU A 301 31.98 -3.81 -3.10
C GLU A 301 30.79 -2.89 -3.40
N LEU A 302 31.03 -1.60 -3.55
CA LEU A 302 30.06 -0.63 -4.04
C LEU A 302 29.99 -0.74 -5.57
N ILE A 303 28.86 -1.26 -6.09
CA ILE A 303 28.76 -1.55 -7.52
C ILE A 303 27.93 -0.52 -8.30
N TRP A 304 27.14 0.27 -7.62
CA TRP A 304 26.31 1.28 -8.24
C TRP A 304 25.91 2.36 -7.24
N VAL A 305 25.81 3.60 -7.72
CA VAL A 305 25.23 4.74 -7.02
C VAL A 305 24.24 5.41 -7.96
N SER A 306 23.12 5.89 -7.45
CA SER A 306 22.11 6.56 -8.26
C SER A 306 22.68 7.82 -8.93
N PRO A 307 22.42 8.02 -10.25
CA PRO A 307 22.91 9.19 -10.98
C PRO A 307 22.10 10.47 -10.72
N LYS A 308 21.14 10.42 -9.82
CA LYS A 308 20.28 11.54 -9.43
C LYS A 308 19.82 11.39 -7.99
N ALA A 309 19.44 12.51 -7.38
CA ALA A 309 18.88 12.53 -6.04
C ALA A 309 17.36 12.28 -6.03
N GLY A 310 16.87 11.66 -4.98
CA GLY A 310 15.47 11.37 -4.73
C GLY A 310 14.85 12.39 -3.78
N LYS A 311 14.10 13.33 -4.33
CA LYS A 311 13.40 14.35 -3.54
C LYS A 311 12.16 13.77 -2.88
N ARG A 312 11.95 14.11 -1.61
CA ARG A 312 10.72 13.83 -0.87
C ARG A 312 9.72 14.95 -0.97
N GLU A 313 10.21 16.18 -1.02
CA GLU A 313 9.42 17.40 -1.00
C GLU A 313 9.99 18.46 -1.95
N SER A 314 9.10 19.28 -2.50
CA SER A 314 9.39 20.55 -3.17
C SER A 314 8.13 21.41 -3.11
N ARG A 315 7.63 21.94 -4.24
CA ARG A 315 6.36 22.69 -4.28
C ARG A 315 5.17 21.78 -3.95
N ARG A 316 4.24 22.30 -3.14
CA ARG A 316 2.94 21.71 -2.85
C ARG A 316 1.89 22.73 -3.31
N PHE A 317 1.18 22.37 -4.39
CA PHE A 317 0.19 23.29 -4.98
C PHE A 317 -1.10 23.30 -4.17
N LEU A 318 -1.84 24.40 -4.28
CA LEU A 318 -3.07 24.57 -3.53
C LEU A 318 -4.29 24.16 -4.36
N GLY A 319 -5.04 23.22 -3.82
CA GLY A 319 -6.36 22.82 -4.28
C GLY A 319 -7.48 23.57 -3.56
N ASP A 320 -8.71 23.16 -3.78
CA ASP A 320 -9.87 23.69 -3.04
C ASP A 320 -9.93 23.18 -1.59
N TYR A 321 -9.15 22.15 -1.26
CA TYR A 321 -8.89 21.69 0.10
C TYR A 321 -7.40 21.52 0.33
N LEU A 322 -6.93 21.84 1.52
CA LEU A 322 -5.57 21.60 1.98
C LEU A 322 -5.61 20.56 3.11
N LEU A 323 -5.11 19.36 2.85
CA LEU A 323 -5.08 18.27 3.84
C LEU A 323 -4.03 18.55 4.92
N THR A 324 -4.42 18.43 6.18
CA THR A 324 -3.59 18.75 7.35
C THR A 324 -3.19 17.51 8.17
N GLN A 325 -2.25 17.70 9.13
CA GLN A 325 -1.87 16.66 10.08
C GLN A 325 -3.08 16.10 10.85
N GLN A 326 -3.99 16.97 11.29
CA GLN A 326 -5.18 16.56 12.03
C GLN A 326 -6.10 15.68 11.18
N ASP A 327 -6.31 16.02 9.91
CA ASP A 327 -7.16 15.25 9.02
C ASP A 327 -6.67 13.79 8.89
N VAL A 328 -5.36 13.60 8.79
CA VAL A 328 -4.79 12.25 8.65
C VAL A 328 -4.72 11.51 9.98
N GLU A 329 -4.39 12.19 11.08
CA GLU A 329 -4.28 11.56 12.41
C GLU A 329 -5.62 11.22 13.02
N GLU A 330 -6.65 12.02 12.75
CA GLU A 330 -8.03 11.75 13.18
C GLU A 330 -8.78 10.81 12.22
N ALA A 331 -8.10 10.36 11.15
CA ALA A 331 -8.69 9.52 10.10
C ALA A 331 -9.97 10.13 9.51
N ARG A 332 -9.94 11.42 9.21
CA ARG A 332 -11.10 12.12 8.70
C ARG A 332 -11.59 11.51 7.39
N HIS A 333 -12.88 11.28 7.31
CA HIS A 333 -13.55 10.82 6.11
C HIS A 333 -14.13 12.00 5.35
N PHE A 334 -13.94 11.98 4.01
CA PHE A 334 -14.41 13.03 3.13
C PHE A 334 -15.45 12.46 2.16
N GLU A 335 -16.50 13.24 1.88
CA GLU A 335 -17.53 12.89 0.90
C GLU A 335 -16.95 12.71 -0.51
N ASP A 336 -15.89 13.45 -0.83
CA ASP A 336 -15.16 13.43 -2.07
C ASP A 336 -13.91 12.53 -2.04
N ALA A 337 -13.86 11.55 -1.15
CA ALA A 337 -12.76 10.61 -1.06
C ALA A 337 -12.59 9.82 -2.36
N VAL A 338 -11.34 9.74 -2.87
CA VAL A 338 -10.99 9.00 -4.10
C VAL A 338 -9.88 7.98 -3.90
N GLY A 339 -9.40 7.86 -2.69
CA GLY A 339 -8.36 6.93 -2.28
C GLY A 339 -8.16 7.00 -0.76
N TYR A 340 -7.13 6.38 -0.27
CA TYR A 340 -6.77 6.36 1.14
C TYR A 340 -5.26 6.23 1.33
N GLY A 341 -4.81 6.59 2.52
CA GLY A 341 -3.46 6.34 3.01
C GLY A 341 -3.48 5.77 4.43
N GLY A 342 -2.32 5.52 4.97
CA GLY A 342 -2.16 4.92 6.31
C GLY A 342 -0.68 4.68 6.64
N TYR A 343 0.23 5.27 5.89
CA TYR A 343 1.65 5.26 6.25
C TYR A 343 1.89 6.17 7.45
N ALA A 344 2.99 5.95 8.18
CA ALA A 344 3.40 6.85 9.24
C ALA A 344 3.57 8.30 8.72
N VAL A 345 3.32 9.28 9.57
CA VAL A 345 3.75 10.66 9.33
C VAL A 345 5.27 10.68 9.50
N ASP A 346 5.95 10.41 8.41
CA ASP A 346 7.38 10.18 8.30
C ASP A 346 8.06 11.44 7.78
N LEU A 347 8.66 12.19 8.69
CA LEU A 347 9.40 13.39 8.39
C LEU A 347 10.90 13.13 8.55
N HIS A 348 11.63 13.31 7.48
CA HIS A 348 13.07 13.16 7.47
C HIS A 348 13.77 14.41 7.98
N ASP A 349 14.84 14.24 8.73
CA ASP A 349 15.65 15.36 9.22
C ASP A 349 16.25 16.13 8.04
N PRO A 350 16.04 17.45 7.96
CA PRO A 350 16.51 18.24 6.82
C PRO A 350 18.03 18.32 6.69
N THR A 351 18.76 18.10 7.80
CA THR A 351 20.22 18.14 7.84
C THR A 351 20.87 16.76 7.70
N GLY A 352 20.09 15.70 7.92
CA GLY A 352 20.61 14.35 8.05
C GLY A 352 21.39 14.09 9.35
N GLU A 353 21.53 15.07 10.25
CA GLU A 353 22.36 14.97 11.45
C GLU A 353 21.81 14.02 12.53
N ARG A 354 20.48 13.84 12.59
CA ARG A 354 19.82 13.04 13.62
C ARG A 354 19.57 11.59 13.22
N VAL A 355 19.99 11.19 12.06
CA VAL A 355 19.82 9.80 11.59
C VAL A 355 20.85 8.86 12.27
N THR A 356 21.30 9.15 13.49
CA THR A 356 22.25 8.33 14.25
C THR A 356 21.62 7.12 14.93
N GLN A 357 20.30 7.05 15.00
CA GLN A 357 19.53 5.88 15.42
C GLN A 357 18.40 5.72 14.45
N VAL A 358 17.77 4.58 14.40
CA VAL A 358 16.63 4.20 13.56
C VAL A 358 15.39 5.10 13.81
N ASP A 359 15.61 6.31 14.19
CA ASP A 359 14.64 7.38 14.36
C ASP A 359 14.44 8.09 13.03
N ILE A 360 13.88 7.35 12.06
CA ILE A 360 12.92 7.95 11.19
C ILE A 360 11.95 8.62 12.17
N VAL A 361 11.86 9.94 12.14
CA VAL A 361 11.03 10.66 13.10
C VAL A 361 9.58 10.42 12.70
N PHE A 362 9.07 9.23 13.01
CA PHE A 362 7.66 8.94 12.87
C PHE A 362 6.92 9.75 13.91
N HIS A 363 6.35 10.87 13.49
CA HIS A 363 5.53 11.69 14.36
C HIS A 363 4.27 10.96 14.82
N SER A 364 3.70 10.13 13.96
CA SER A 364 2.56 9.25 14.28
C SER A 364 2.37 8.17 13.21
N ILE A 365 1.65 7.11 13.55
CA ILE A 365 1.05 6.20 12.57
C ILE A 365 -0.45 6.46 12.61
N PRO A 366 -0.99 7.21 11.65
CA PRO A 366 -2.41 7.48 11.60
C PRO A 366 -3.19 6.18 11.32
N PRO A 367 -4.47 6.10 11.69
CA PRO A 367 -5.40 5.14 11.11
C PRO A 367 -5.45 5.28 9.59
N LEU A 368 -6.16 4.38 8.90
CA LEU A 368 -6.45 4.60 7.48
C LEU A 368 -7.28 5.88 7.34
N TRP A 369 -6.81 6.81 6.51
CA TRP A 369 -7.44 8.10 6.27
C TRP A 369 -7.80 8.27 4.81
N SER A 370 -8.79 9.10 4.51
CA SER A 370 -9.30 9.31 3.15
C SER A 370 -8.53 10.40 2.41
N LEU A 371 -8.22 10.18 1.13
CA LEU A 371 -7.63 11.18 0.23
C LEU A 371 -8.77 11.91 -0.51
N PRO A 372 -9.01 13.22 -0.21
CA PRO A 372 -10.08 13.96 -0.86
C PRO A 372 -9.69 14.42 -2.26
N TYR A 373 -10.64 14.38 -3.19
CA TYR A 373 -10.45 14.79 -4.58
C TYR A 373 -10.08 16.27 -4.71
N ARG A 374 -10.62 17.14 -3.83
CA ARG A 374 -10.32 18.59 -3.80
C ARG A 374 -8.86 18.92 -3.55
N CYS A 375 -8.04 17.98 -3.11
CA CYS A 375 -6.58 18.14 -3.01
C CYS A 375 -5.85 17.89 -4.34
N LEU A 376 -6.53 17.40 -5.38
CA LEU A 376 -5.95 16.84 -6.59
C LEU A 376 -6.16 17.71 -7.84
N TYR A 377 -6.65 18.93 -7.70
CA TYR A 377 -6.75 19.92 -8.78
C TYR A 377 -6.44 21.32 -8.26
N SER A 378 -5.99 22.20 -9.16
CA SER A 378 -5.64 23.58 -8.83
C SER A 378 -6.88 24.41 -8.45
N LYS A 379 -6.73 25.21 -7.39
CA LYS A 379 -7.76 26.21 -7.06
C LYS A 379 -7.80 27.39 -8.06
N ASP A 380 -6.71 27.63 -8.80
CA ASP A 380 -6.50 28.81 -9.61
C ASP A 380 -6.73 28.59 -11.10
N LEU A 381 -6.49 27.36 -11.58
CA LEU A 381 -6.51 27.02 -13.01
C LEU A 381 -7.63 26.02 -13.33
N ASP A 382 -8.37 26.31 -14.41
CA ASP A 382 -9.63 25.60 -14.74
C ASP A 382 -9.42 24.20 -15.33
N ASN A 383 -8.22 23.85 -15.76
CA ASN A 383 -7.93 22.55 -16.38
C ASN A 383 -6.63 21.89 -15.88
N LEU A 384 -6.18 22.25 -14.68
CA LEU A 384 -4.99 21.68 -14.11
C LEU A 384 -5.30 20.70 -12.97
N PHE A 385 -4.93 19.46 -13.15
CA PHE A 385 -4.88 18.46 -12.10
C PHE A 385 -3.48 18.39 -11.46
N LEU A 386 -3.45 18.00 -10.20
CA LEU A 386 -2.24 17.81 -9.38
C LEU A 386 -2.09 16.33 -9.04
N ALA A 387 -0.94 15.73 -9.35
CA ALA A 387 -0.68 14.34 -9.05
C ALA A 387 0.74 14.14 -8.49
N GLY A 388 0.92 13.11 -7.68
CA GLY A 388 2.19 12.88 -6.99
C GLY A 388 2.37 13.82 -5.80
N ARG A 389 3.61 14.07 -5.38
CA ARG A 389 3.91 14.86 -4.18
C ARG A 389 3.54 16.36 -4.27
N LEU A 390 3.01 16.78 -5.40
CA LEU A 390 2.57 18.16 -5.69
C LEU A 390 1.17 18.50 -5.15
N VAL A 391 0.46 17.52 -4.62
CA VAL A 391 -0.93 17.65 -4.16
C VAL A 391 -1.07 18.65 -3.01
N SER A 392 -2.31 19.12 -2.77
CA SER A 392 -2.63 20.14 -1.81
C SER A 392 -2.64 19.60 -0.37
N VAL A 393 -1.49 19.70 0.29
CA VAL A 393 -1.26 19.21 1.67
C VAL A 393 -0.29 20.12 2.42
N THR A 394 -0.34 20.13 3.76
CA THR A 394 0.70 20.75 4.58
C THR A 394 2.00 19.92 4.55
N HIS A 395 3.11 20.53 4.99
CA HIS A 395 4.38 19.82 5.16
C HIS A 395 4.22 18.55 6.04
N LEU A 396 3.50 18.67 7.16
CA LEU A 396 3.31 17.55 8.09
C LEU A 396 2.45 16.44 7.49
N ALA A 397 1.34 16.79 6.86
CA ALA A 397 0.50 15.82 6.19
C ALA A 397 1.24 15.14 5.02
N LEU A 398 2.14 15.87 4.33
CA LEU A 398 2.95 15.28 3.25
C LEU A 398 3.80 14.10 3.75
N GLY A 399 4.20 14.06 5.01
CA GLY A 399 4.95 12.95 5.61
C GLY A 399 4.29 11.58 5.37
N THR A 400 2.96 11.50 5.40
CA THR A 400 2.21 10.27 5.11
C THR A 400 1.65 10.21 3.69
N VAL A 401 1.31 11.36 3.10
CA VAL A 401 0.67 11.43 1.78
C VAL A 401 1.63 11.11 0.64
N ARG A 402 2.91 11.50 0.76
CA ARG A 402 3.94 11.38 -0.30
C ARG A 402 4.25 9.95 -0.75
N LEU A 403 3.70 8.94 -0.09
CA LEU A 403 3.99 7.55 -0.42
C LEU A 403 3.47 7.19 -1.81
N MET A 404 4.30 6.49 -2.58
CA MET A 404 4.06 6.28 -4.00
C MET A 404 2.77 5.54 -4.31
N LYS A 405 2.35 4.56 -3.47
CA LYS A 405 1.06 3.88 -3.68
C LYS A 405 -0.12 4.78 -3.40
N THR A 406 -0.10 5.50 -2.29
CA THR A 406 -1.15 6.47 -1.94
C THR A 406 -1.32 7.50 -3.04
N LEU A 407 -0.21 8.09 -3.52
CA LEU A 407 -0.25 9.07 -4.62
C LEU A 407 -0.65 8.44 -5.96
N ALA A 408 -0.35 7.18 -6.19
CA ALA A 408 -0.76 6.46 -7.40
C ALA A 408 -2.28 6.27 -7.47
N THR A 409 -2.97 6.07 -6.33
CA THR A 409 -4.44 6.05 -6.31
C THR A 409 -5.03 7.41 -6.65
N GLY A 410 -4.43 8.50 -6.14
CA GLY A 410 -4.77 9.86 -6.56
C GLY A 410 -4.53 10.09 -8.06
N GLY A 411 -3.43 9.56 -8.59
CA GLY A 411 -3.14 9.58 -10.03
C GLY A 411 -4.23 8.87 -10.84
N GLN A 412 -4.63 7.68 -10.43
CA GLN A 412 -5.74 6.97 -11.09
C GLN A 412 -7.04 7.80 -11.04
N ALA A 413 -7.33 8.45 -9.91
CA ALA A 413 -8.52 9.27 -9.75
C ALA A 413 -8.54 10.48 -10.69
N VAL A 414 -7.42 11.22 -10.80
CA VAL A 414 -7.37 12.39 -11.72
C VAL A 414 -7.40 11.96 -13.19
N GLY A 415 -6.81 10.81 -13.54
CA GLY A 415 -6.90 10.28 -14.90
C GLY A 415 -8.33 9.92 -15.28
N LEU A 416 -9.10 9.36 -14.34
CA LEU A 416 -10.53 9.09 -14.53
C LEU A 416 -11.36 10.38 -14.59
N ALA A 417 -11.08 11.33 -13.70
CA ALA A 417 -11.73 12.63 -13.68
C ALA A 417 -11.50 13.41 -14.97
N ALA A 418 -10.30 13.34 -15.57
CA ALA A 418 -10.03 13.90 -16.88
C ALA A 418 -10.92 13.27 -17.97
N GLY A 419 -11.19 11.96 -17.89
CA GLY A 419 -12.17 11.29 -18.74
C GLY A 419 -13.60 11.81 -18.57
N LEU A 420 -13.99 12.14 -17.34
CA LEU A 420 -15.30 12.77 -17.05
C LEU A 420 -15.33 14.22 -17.59
N CYS A 421 -14.25 15.00 -17.41
CA CYS A 421 -14.13 16.33 -17.99
C CYS A 421 -14.33 16.30 -19.52
N LYS A 422 -13.71 15.33 -20.21
CA LYS A 422 -13.93 15.13 -21.65
C LYS A 422 -15.39 14.81 -21.98
N ARG A 423 -15.97 13.87 -21.24
CA ARG A 423 -17.35 13.40 -21.47
C ARG A 423 -18.39 14.51 -21.32
N TYR A 424 -18.24 15.32 -20.28
CA TYR A 424 -19.22 16.34 -19.90
C TYR A 424 -18.85 17.76 -20.34
N GLY A 425 -17.66 17.97 -20.91
CA GLY A 425 -17.18 19.30 -21.29
C GLY A 425 -17.02 20.23 -20.07
N CYS A 426 -16.57 19.70 -18.93
CA CYS A 426 -16.54 20.39 -17.65
C CYS A 426 -15.12 20.51 -17.06
N SER A 427 -14.95 21.35 -16.06
CA SER A 427 -13.68 21.55 -15.35
C SER A 427 -13.45 20.45 -14.27
N PRO A 428 -12.21 20.28 -13.77
CA PRO A 428 -11.93 19.47 -12.58
C PRO A 428 -12.82 19.79 -11.38
N ARG A 429 -13.08 21.08 -11.11
CA ARG A 429 -13.95 21.53 -10.04
C ARG A 429 -15.42 21.13 -10.25
N ASP A 430 -15.88 21.15 -11.49
CA ASP A 430 -17.24 20.69 -11.82
C ASP A 430 -17.40 19.18 -11.61
N VAL A 431 -16.34 18.38 -11.79
CA VAL A 431 -16.38 16.96 -11.46
C VAL A 431 -16.64 16.77 -9.96
N TYR A 432 -16.00 17.56 -9.09
CA TYR A 432 -16.35 17.56 -7.67
C TYR A 432 -17.81 17.94 -7.44
N ALA A 433 -18.23 19.06 -8.01
CA ALA A 433 -19.53 19.63 -7.71
C ALA A 433 -20.73 18.82 -8.26
N GLN A 434 -20.55 18.09 -9.38
CA GLN A 434 -21.66 17.49 -10.12
C GLN A 434 -21.49 15.98 -10.40
N HIS A 435 -20.27 15.46 -10.39
CA HIS A 435 -19.96 14.09 -10.84
C HIS A 435 -19.14 13.28 -9.84
N CYS A 436 -19.00 13.75 -8.58
CA CYS A 436 -18.15 13.09 -7.58
C CYS A 436 -18.61 11.64 -7.29
N ALA A 437 -19.91 11.43 -7.14
CA ALA A 437 -20.45 10.08 -6.91
C ALA A 437 -20.18 9.15 -8.10
N GLU A 438 -20.29 9.64 -9.34
CA GLU A 438 -19.94 8.87 -10.54
C GLU A 438 -18.44 8.56 -10.56
N LEU A 439 -17.59 9.54 -10.25
CA LEU A 439 -16.14 9.33 -10.15
C LEU A 439 -15.83 8.20 -9.17
N GLN A 440 -16.41 8.22 -7.97
CA GLN A 440 -16.22 7.19 -6.95
C GLN A 440 -16.67 5.81 -7.43
N GLN A 441 -17.87 5.68 -7.98
CA GLN A 441 -18.38 4.39 -8.47
C GLN A 441 -17.55 3.84 -9.65
N GLN A 442 -17.09 4.72 -10.54
CA GLN A 442 -16.20 4.34 -11.62
C GLN A 442 -14.80 3.92 -11.12
N LEU A 443 -14.30 4.51 -10.06
CA LEU A 443 -13.05 4.08 -9.39
C LEU A 443 -13.22 2.70 -8.78
N LEU A 444 -14.28 2.46 -8.01
CA LEU A 444 -14.60 1.16 -7.42
C LEU A 444 -14.75 0.06 -8.49
N LYS A 445 -15.35 0.39 -9.64
CA LYS A 445 -15.46 -0.52 -10.79
C LYS A 445 -14.09 -0.91 -11.38
N ARG A 446 -13.05 -0.13 -11.10
CA ARG A 446 -11.66 -0.33 -11.54
C ARG A 446 -10.72 -0.82 -10.44
N ASP A 447 -11.29 -1.47 -9.43
CA ASP A 447 -10.58 -2.03 -8.27
C ASP A 447 -9.84 -0.99 -7.41
N ALA A 448 -10.14 0.29 -7.56
CA ALA A 448 -9.76 1.26 -6.55
C ALA A 448 -10.58 1.03 -5.28
N THR A 449 -10.09 1.53 -4.17
CA THR A 449 -10.77 1.38 -2.87
C THR A 449 -11.02 2.74 -2.25
N ILE A 450 -12.23 2.94 -1.78
CA ILE A 450 -12.66 4.11 -1.02
C ILE A 450 -13.20 3.58 0.33
N LEU A 451 -12.62 4.05 1.44
CA LEU A 451 -12.88 3.47 2.76
C LEU A 451 -14.36 3.47 3.18
N THR A 452 -15.11 4.46 2.71
CA THR A 452 -16.50 4.73 3.12
C THR A 452 -17.53 4.47 2.03
N ALA A 453 -17.11 4.07 0.82
CA ALA A 453 -18.00 3.91 -0.31
C ALA A 453 -17.97 2.46 -0.84
N PRO A 454 -19.02 1.67 -0.63
CA PRO A 454 -19.19 0.40 -1.30
C PRO A 454 -19.64 0.57 -2.74
N ASN A 455 -19.62 -0.52 -3.52
CA ASN A 455 -20.22 -0.56 -4.85
C ASN A 455 -21.72 -0.24 -4.76
N GLY A 456 -22.10 0.89 -5.31
CA GLY A 456 -23.48 1.36 -5.46
C GLY A 456 -23.98 1.38 -6.90
N ASP A 457 -23.22 0.81 -7.86
CA ASP A 457 -23.56 0.81 -9.28
C ASP A 457 -24.88 0.06 -9.53
N GLU A 458 -25.93 0.81 -9.86
CA GLU A 458 -27.26 0.24 -10.13
C GLU A 458 -27.32 -0.58 -11.41
N THR A 459 -26.32 -0.42 -12.29
CA THR A 459 -26.22 -1.21 -13.54
C THR A 459 -25.58 -2.58 -13.32
N ASP A 460 -25.04 -2.83 -12.12
CA ASP A 460 -24.49 -4.12 -11.74
C ASP A 460 -25.62 -5.11 -11.38
N LEU A 461 -25.91 -6.00 -12.30
CA LEU A 461 -26.97 -7.01 -12.16
C LEU A 461 -26.70 -8.01 -11.02
N ALA A 462 -25.43 -8.20 -10.64
CA ALA A 462 -25.07 -9.12 -9.56
C ALA A 462 -25.69 -8.70 -8.22
N ARG A 463 -25.87 -7.41 -7.97
CA ARG A 463 -26.43 -6.86 -6.72
C ARG A 463 -27.85 -7.35 -6.40
N SER A 464 -28.59 -7.74 -7.42
CA SER A 464 -29.96 -8.27 -7.27
C SER A 464 -30.03 -9.82 -7.29
N ALA A 465 -28.87 -10.48 -7.40
CA ALA A 465 -28.82 -11.93 -7.50
C ALA A 465 -28.94 -12.59 -6.12
N ARG A 466 -29.52 -13.78 -6.09
CA ARG A 466 -29.36 -14.73 -4.99
C ARG A 466 -28.07 -15.51 -5.21
N VAL A 467 -27.18 -15.53 -4.22
CA VAL A 467 -25.89 -16.19 -4.32
C VAL A 467 -25.90 -17.48 -3.50
N THR A 468 -25.36 -18.55 -4.11
CA THR A 468 -25.17 -19.85 -3.45
C THR A 468 -23.79 -20.39 -3.80
N ALA A 469 -23.22 -21.23 -2.98
CA ALA A 469 -21.92 -21.84 -3.21
C ALA A 469 -21.96 -23.35 -2.99
N SER A 470 -21.01 -24.07 -3.62
CA SER A 470 -20.83 -25.51 -3.37
C SER A 470 -20.46 -25.80 -1.91
N THR A 471 -19.59 -24.96 -1.35
CA THR A 471 -19.21 -24.99 0.06
C THR A 471 -18.89 -23.60 0.57
N GLU A 472 -18.99 -23.43 1.89
CA GLU A 472 -18.56 -22.25 2.61
C GLU A 472 -17.72 -22.66 3.82
N VAL A 473 -16.63 -21.92 4.07
CA VAL A 473 -15.84 -22.17 5.26
C VAL A 473 -16.56 -21.64 6.49
N ARG A 474 -16.40 -22.32 7.62
CA ARG A 474 -16.88 -21.81 8.91
C ARG A 474 -15.75 -21.18 9.68
N HIS A 475 -16.05 -20.10 10.38
CA HIS A 475 -15.13 -19.49 11.33
C HIS A 475 -14.77 -20.50 12.43
N GLY A 476 -13.47 -20.62 12.75
CA GLY A 476 -12.97 -21.52 13.79
C GLY A 476 -11.80 -22.37 13.28
N ARG A 477 -10.94 -22.76 14.18
CA ARG A 477 -9.82 -23.68 13.94
C ARG A 477 -10.13 -25.00 14.66
N THR A 478 -10.40 -26.03 13.92
CA THR A 478 -10.95 -27.28 14.46
C THR A 478 -10.07 -28.52 14.25
N VAL A 479 -9.00 -28.40 13.49
CA VAL A 479 -8.05 -29.48 13.20
C VAL A 479 -6.76 -29.25 13.98
N ALA A 480 -6.40 -30.18 14.86
CA ALA A 480 -5.15 -30.13 15.59
C ALA A 480 -4.00 -30.72 14.76
N ASP A 481 -3.03 -29.90 14.42
CA ASP A 481 -1.77 -30.37 13.82
C ASP A 481 -0.75 -30.72 14.91
N ASP A 482 -0.74 -29.97 16.00
CA ASP A 482 0.10 -30.24 17.18
C ASP A 482 -0.51 -29.65 18.47
N TRP A 483 0.22 -29.78 19.58
CA TRP A 483 -0.19 -29.38 20.91
C TRP A 483 0.90 -28.54 21.57
N LEU A 484 0.57 -27.30 21.92
CA LEU A 484 1.48 -26.40 22.62
C LEU A 484 1.17 -26.35 24.11
N ALA A 485 2.22 -26.51 24.93
CA ALA A 485 2.08 -26.39 26.38
C ALA A 485 1.59 -24.97 26.76
N VAL A 486 0.64 -24.87 27.68
CA VAL A 486 0.16 -23.59 28.25
C VAL A 486 1.09 -23.20 29.42
N ASP A 487 2.38 -23.22 29.19
CA ASP A 487 3.46 -22.89 30.15
C ASP A 487 3.55 -21.37 30.44
N CYS A 488 2.97 -20.57 29.57
CA CYS A 488 2.73 -19.15 29.75
C CYS A 488 1.27 -18.84 29.36
N VAL A 489 0.83 -17.60 29.52
CA VAL A 489 -0.49 -17.17 29.00
C VAL A 489 -0.43 -17.26 27.49
N ARG A 490 -1.27 -18.10 26.89
CA ARG A 490 -1.37 -18.28 25.44
C ARG A 490 -2.74 -17.84 24.94
N GLY A 491 -2.80 -17.35 23.72
CA GLY A 491 -4.06 -16.86 23.18
C GLY A 491 -4.13 -16.74 21.68
N ASN A 492 -5.28 -16.26 21.25
CA ASN A 492 -5.56 -15.82 19.90
C ASN A 492 -6.00 -14.36 19.92
N VAL A 493 -5.37 -13.52 19.13
CA VAL A 493 -5.91 -12.20 18.78
C VAL A 493 -6.96 -12.40 17.72
N LEU A 494 -8.17 -11.89 17.96
CA LEU A 494 -9.33 -12.03 17.09
C LEU A 494 -9.57 -10.71 16.35
N TRP A 495 -9.73 -10.77 15.05
CA TRP A 495 -10.14 -9.66 14.20
C TRP A 495 -11.57 -9.78 13.70
N ASP A 496 -12.25 -10.85 14.12
CA ASP A 496 -13.63 -11.09 13.73
C ASP A 496 -14.41 -11.72 14.85
N TRP A 497 -15.65 -11.25 15.09
CA TRP A 497 -16.54 -11.72 16.13
C TRP A 497 -18.00 -11.40 15.80
N ALA A 498 -18.93 -12.15 16.40
CA ALA A 498 -20.34 -11.83 16.38
C ALA A 498 -20.68 -10.74 17.43
N PRO A 499 -21.74 -9.94 17.24
CA PRO A 499 -22.13 -8.91 18.22
C PRO A 499 -22.42 -9.46 19.61
N ARG A 500 -22.75 -10.75 19.71
CA ARG A 500 -22.94 -11.49 20.95
C ARG A 500 -22.05 -12.72 20.95
N LEU A 501 -21.46 -13.04 22.07
CA LEU A 501 -20.65 -14.23 22.30
C LEU A 501 -21.16 -14.98 23.52
N ASP A 502 -21.79 -16.12 23.29
CA ASP A 502 -22.34 -16.95 24.37
C ASP A 502 -21.27 -17.83 24.99
N ARG A 503 -20.35 -18.38 24.15
CA ARG A 503 -19.26 -19.23 24.61
C ARG A 503 -18.09 -19.26 23.62
N VAL A 504 -16.95 -19.65 24.15
CA VAL A 504 -15.77 -20.05 23.38
C VAL A 504 -15.47 -21.52 23.69
N SER A 505 -15.25 -22.32 22.66
CA SER A 505 -14.75 -23.68 22.83
C SER A 505 -13.26 -23.73 22.46
N ALA A 506 -12.44 -24.37 23.28
CA ALA A 506 -11.01 -24.59 23.04
C ALA A 506 -10.71 -26.09 23.04
N LEU A 507 -9.85 -26.52 22.11
CA LEU A 507 -9.40 -27.92 22.05
C LEU A 507 -8.16 -28.08 22.93
N VAL A 508 -8.35 -28.64 24.12
CA VAL A 508 -7.31 -28.73 25.14
C VAL A 508 -7.01 -30.16 25.58
N MET A 509 -5.82 -30.35 26.14
CA MET A 509 -5.38 -31.61 26.72
C MET A 509 -4.85 -31.33 28.12
N ASN A 510 -5.41 -32.01 29.14
CA ASN A 510 -4.91 -32.06 30.49
C ASN A 510 -4.15 -33.39 30.69
N ARG A 511 -2.86 -33.35 30.89
CA ARG A 511 -2.00 -34.53 31.15
C ARG A 511 -1.78 -34.82 32.62
N ALA A 512 -2.37 -34.01 33.52
CA ALA A 512 -2.26 -34.28 34.95
C ALA A 512 -3.17 -35.44 35.36
N ASP A 513 -2.78 -36.14 36.42
CA ASP A 513 -3.56 -37.20 37.06
C ASP A 513 -4.70 -36.65 37.94
N SER A 514 -4.89 -35.35 37.95
CA SER A 514 -5.93 -34.64 38.68
C SER A 514 -6.65 -33.64 37.77
N PRO A 515 -7.93 -33.29 38.07
CA PRO A 515 -8.61 -32.22 37.36
C PRO A 515 -7.84 -30.91 37.40
N ALA A 516 -7.94 -30.12 36.33
CA ALA A 516 -7.32 -28.80 36.20
C ALA A 516 -8.38 -27.74 35.98
N THR A 517 -8.34 -26.66 36.76
CA THR A 517 -9.21 -25.51 36.53
C THR A 517 -8.54 -24.61 35.49
N LEU A 518 -9.09 -24.57 34.30
CA LEU A 518 -8.67 -23.66 33.23
C LEU A 518 -9.45 -22.37 33.29
N ARG A 519 -8.75 -21.25 33.18
CA ARG A 519 -9.36 -19.93 33.10
C ARG A 519 -9.07 -19.27 31.77
N MET A 520 -10.14 -18.93 31.07
CA MET A 520 -10.12 -18.21 29.79
C MET A 520 -10.53 -16.76 30.04
N LYS A 521 -9.78 -15.82 29.45
CA LYS A 521 -10.12 -14.41 29.48
C LYS A 521 -10.35 -13.91 28.06
N LEU A 522 -11.38 -13.10 27.89
CA LEU A 522 -11.59 -12.26 26.73
C LEU A 522 -11.26 -10.82 27.12
N SER A 523 -10.38 -10.19 26.37
CA SER A 523 -9.97 -8.81 26.61
C SER A 523 -10.11 -8.02 25.32
N ARG A 524 -10.56 -6.76 25.41
CA ARG A 524 -10.62 -5.84 24.28
C ARG A 524 -9.33 -5.01 24.23
N TYR A 525 -8.83 -4.77 23.03
CA TYR A 525 -7.74 -3.83 22.82
C TYR A 525 -8.21 -2.42 23.22
N GLU A 526 -7.47 -1.81 24.14
CA GLU A 526 -7.61 -0.39 24.40
C GLU A 526 -6.63 0.33 23.49
N ALA A 527 -7.17 1.03 22.50
CA ALA A 527 -6.36 2.01 21.80
C ALA A 527 -5.76 2.93 22.86
N ALA A 528 -4.44 3.07 22.88
CA ALA A 528 -3.81 3.99 23.83
C ALA A 528 -4.49 5.33 23.69
N ALA A 529 -5.00 5.85 24.80
CA ALA A 529 -5.59 7.17 24.84
C ALA A 529 -4.59 8.12 24.19
N LYS A 530 -5.01 8.70 23.09
CA LYS A 530 -4.36 9.74 22.29
C LYS A 530 -2.82 9.70 22.35
N TRP A 531 -2.25 9.29 21.24
CA TRP A 531 -0.83 9.32 20.93
C TRP A 531 -0.02 10.34 21.76
N GLN A 532 1.08 9.90 22.35
CA GLN A 532 2.06 10.79 23.00
C GLN A 532 3.31 10.89 22.12
N PRO A 533 3.84 12.12 21.90
CA PRO A 533 4.93 12.39 20.96
C PRO A 533 6.19 11.58 21.15
N ASP A 534 6.48 11.15 22.36
CA ASP A 534 7.76 10.54 22.75
C ASP A 534 7.76 9.02 22.66
N HIS A 535 6.69 8.40 22.18
CA HIS A 535 6.59 6.95 22.11
C HIS A 535 6.16 6.48 20.73
N LEU A 536 6.86 5.49 20.19
CA LEU A 536 6.44 4.80 18.98
C LEU A 536 5.03 4.23 19.17
N PRO A 537 4.13 4.47 18.21
CA PRO A 537 2.76 3.98 18.28
C PRO A 537 2.70 2.47 18.46
N HIS A 538 1.71 2.01 19.21
CA HIS A 538 1.48 0.60 19.53
C HIS A 538 1.50 -0.36 18.34
N ARG A 539 1.27 0.12 17.14
CA ARG A 539 1.19 -0.64 15.89
C ARG A 539 2.51 -1.23 15.42
N PHE A 540 3.65 -0.62 15.78
CA PHE A 540 4.96 -1.22 15.53
C PHE A 540 5.19 -2.53 16.28
N ARG A 541 4.41 -2.82 17.30
CA ARG A 541 4.54 -4.04 18.10
C ARG A 541 4.10 -5.30 17.40
N TYR A 542 3.40 -5.17 16.28
CA TYR A 542 3.01 -6.30 15.44
C TYR A 542 4.02 -6.60 14.34
N VAL A 543 4.94 -5.67 14.15
CA VAL A 543 6.10 -5.88 13.30
C VAL A 543 7.06 -6.69 14.15
N LYS A 544 7.43 -7.89 13.72
CA LYS A 544 8.51 -8.65 14.31
C LYS A 544 9.78 -7.84 14.14
N VAL A 545 10.05 -6.94 15.10
CA VAL A 545 11.31 -6.22 15.14
C VAL A 545 12.35 -7.27 15.50
N ALA A 546 13.17 -7.64 14.54
CA ALA A 546 14.18 -8.68 14.69
C ALA A 546 15.18 -8.41 15.81
N ASN A 547 15.18 -7.20 16.39
CA ASN A 547 16.08 -6.79 17.44
C ASN A 547 15.40 -5.85 18.45
N ARG A 548 14.77 -6.41 19.45
CA ARG A 548 14.20 -5.72 20.60
C ARG A 548 15.18 -4.83 21.37
N ALA A 549 16.42 -5.24 21.49
CA ALA A 549 17.45 -4.50 22.22
C ALA A 549 17.79 -3.13 21.62
N GLU A 550 17.36 -2.86 20.37
CA GLU A 550 17.68 -1.64 19.64
C GLU A 550 16.61 -0.54 19.75
N TRP A 551 15.41 -0.90 20.22
CA TRP A 551 14.28 0.03 20.30
C TRP A 551 14.03 0.63 21.70
N GLY A 552 14.95 0.46 22.63
CA GLY A 552 14.89 1.03 23.99
C GLY A 552 13.87 0.36 24.93
N ALA A 553 14.11 0.43 26.22
CA ALA A 553 13.34 -0.28 27.25
C ALA A 553 11.92 0.28 27.56
N ASP A 554 11.49 1.36 26.93
CA ASP A 554 10.28 2.10 27.30
C ASP A 554 9.03 1.82 26.43
N HIS A 555 8.97 0.66 25.77
CA HIS A 555 7.79 0.30 25.01
C HIS A 555 6.63 -0.06 25.92
N THR A 556 5.70 0.85 26.09
CA THR A 556 4.43 0.56 26.79
C THR A 556 3.65 -0.52 26.09
N VAL A 557 3.35 -1.55 26.81
CA VAL A 557 2.65 -2.77 26.42
C VAL A 557 1.26 -2.44 25.87
N ALA A 558 0.84 -3.13 24.80
CA ALA A 558 -0.54 -3.10 24.34
C ALA A 558 -1.45 -3.48 25.50
N LYS A 559 -2.27 -2.54 25.96
CA LYS A 559 -3.21 -2.82 27.04
C LYS A 559 -4.45 -3.47 26.45
N PHE A 560 -4.77 -4.65 26.96
CA PHE A 560 -6.06 -5.26 26.76
C PHE A 560 -6.86 -5.14 28.05
N ALA A 561 -7.98 -4.46 27.98
CA ALA A 561 -8.91 -4.41 29.10
C ALA A 561 -9.68 -5.73 29.17
N PRO A 562 -9.74 -6.40 30.31
CA PRO A 562 -10.60 -7.56 30.50
C PRO A 562 -12.06 -7.19 30.24
N VAL A 563 -12.74 -8.00 29.44
CA VAL A 563 -14.17 -7.83 29.10
C VAL A 563 -15.00 -8.93 29.74
N ALA A 564 -14.48 -10.15 29.71
CA ALA A 564 -15.11 -11.30 30.34
C ALA A 564 -14.06 -12.34 30.72
N ASP A 565 -14.42 -13.19 31.70
CA ASP A 565 -13.64 -14.38 32.00
C ASP A 565 -14.55 -15.57 32.37
N SER A 566 -14.03 -16.76 32.14
CA SER A 566 -14.71 -18.01 32.41
C SER A 566 -13.72 -19.02 32.96
N ALA A 567 -14.12 -19.80 33.96
CA ALA A 567 -13.31 -20.86 34.54
C ALA A 567 -14.09 -22.18 34.47
N VAL A 568 -13.39 -23.21 33.97
CA VAL A 568 -13.99 -24.54 33.78
C VAL A 568 -13.02 -25.60 34.30
N GLU A 569 -13.58 -26.63 34.97
CA GLU A 569 -12.81 -27.78 35.41
C GLU A 569 -12.65 -28.80 34.25
N VAL A 570 -11.41 -29.15 33.95
CA VAL A 570 -11.07 -30.12 32.92
C VAL A 570 -10.59 -31.41 33.60
N PRO A 571 -11.23 -32.57 33.32
CA PRO A 571 -10.89 -33.82 34.00
C PRO A 571 -9.40 -34.21 33.84
N ALA A 572 -8.93 -35.05 34.76
CA ALA A 572 -7.61 -35.67 34.64
C ALA A 572 -7.49 -36.50 33.35
N ASN A 573 -6.32 -36.50 32.73
CA ASN A 573 -6.02 -37.29 31.52
C ASN A 573 -7.02 -37.07 30.38
N PHE A 574 -7.51 -35.82 30.22
CA PHE A 574 -8.52 -35.44 29.25
C PHE A 574 -7.88 -34.87 27.96
N ALA A 575 -8.46 -35.19 26.81
CA ALA A 575 -8.19 -34.49 25.55
C ALA A 575 -9.50 -34.29 24.78
N GLY A 576 -9.85 -33.06 24.50
CA GLY A 576 -11.11 -32.75 23.82
C GLY A 576 -11.49 -31.28 23.84
N TRP A 577 -12.66 -30.99 23.30
CA TRP A 577 -13.24 -29.65 23.34
C TRP A 577 -13.78 -29.32 24.72
N VAL A 578 -13.44 -28.13 25.19
CA VAL A 578 -13.92 -27.58 26.47
C VAL A 578 -14.60 -26.25 26.18
N ASP A 579 -15.83 -26.11 26.69
CA ASP A 579 -16.66 -24.93 26.52
C ASP A 579 -16.49 -23.96 27.70
N PHE A 580 -16.16 -22.73 27.37
CA PHE A 580 -16.03 -21.61 28.30
C PHE A 580 -17.22 -20.67 28.09
N PRO A 581 -18.26 -20.68 28.95
CA PRO A 581 -19.40 -19.79 28.84
C PRO A 581 -18.97 -18.34 29.14
N LEU A 582 -19.43 -17.39 28.32
CA LEU A 582 -19.14 -15.97 28.48
C LEU A 582 -20.41 -15.11 28.54
N GLU A 583 -21.41 -15.38 27.68
CA GLU A 583 -22.71 -14.72 27.61
C GLU A 583 -22.64 -13.18 27.60
N ILE A 584 -21.85 -12.64 26.68
CA ILE A 584 -21.53 -11.22 26.61
C ILE A 584 -21.93 -10.59 25.27
N GLU A 585 -22.43 -9.35 25.33
CA GLU A 585 -22.56 -8.48 24.16
C GLU A 585 -21.21 -7.82 23.88
N LEU A 586 -20.78 -7.90 22.63
CA LEU A 586 -19.53 -7.31 22.15
C LEU A 586 -19.82 -6.01 21.41
N ALA A 587 -18.92 -5.05 21.53
CA ALA A 587 -19.05 -3.81 20.80
C ALA A 587 -19.06 -4.06 19.29
N PRO A 588 -19.89 -3.31 18.53
CA PRO A 588 -19.84 -3.35 17.08
C PRO A 588 -18.43 -3.10 16.57
N LYS A 589 -18.07 -3.80 15.51
CA LYS A 589 -16.80 -3.63 14.86
C LYS A 589 -16.77 -2.31 14.12
N ASP A 590 -15.70 -1.51 14.31
CA ASP A 590 -15.41 -0.36 13.49
C ASP A 590 -14.66 -0.83 12.24
N PRO A 591 -15.27 -0.80 11.04
CA PRO A 591 -14.62 -1.26 9.82
C PRO A 591 -13.45 -0.38 9.37
N THR A 592 -13.28 0.79 9.96
CA THR A 592 -12.23 1.76 9.62
C THR A 592 -11.07 1.74 10.60
N SER A 593 -11.21 1.04 11.75
CA SER A 593 -10.20 0.97 12.81
C SER A 593 -9.40 -0.33 12.78
N ASP A 594 -8.08 -0.20 12.73
CA ASP A 594 -7.15 -1.32 12.92
C ASP A 594 -7.05 -1.78 14.38
N ASP A 595 -7.51 -0.95 15.30
CA ASP A 595 -7.35 -1.18 16.74
C ASP A 595 -8.50 -1.98 17.32
N ASP A 596 -9.55 -2.23 16.53
CA ASP A 596 -10.72 -2.96 17.00
C ASP A 596 -10.47 -4.47 16.91
N ARG A 597 -10.10 -5.05 18.04
CA ARG A 597 -9.79 -6.48 18.19
C ARG A 597 -9.98 -6.95 19.61
N TYR A 598 -10.16 -8.25 19.74
CA TYR A 598 -10.18 -8.93 21.03
C TYR A 598 -8.98 -9.86 21.16
N CYS A 599 -8.61 -10.16 22.39
CA CYS A 599 -7.64 -11.19 22.71
C CYS A 599 -8.29 -12.25 23.60
N LEU A 600 -8.30 -13.46 23.10
CA LEU A 600 -8.79 -14.62 23.81
C LEU A 600 -7.60 -15.37 24.40
N THR A 601 -7.49 -15.49 25.73
CA THR A 601 -6.33 -16.08 26.37
C THR A 601 -6.69 -17.17 27.37
N LEU A 602 -5.92 -18.26 27.38
CA LEU A 602 -5.86 -19.21 28.49
C LEU A 602 -4.71 -18.83 29.44
N LEU A 603 -5.01 -18.76 30.72
CA LEU A 603 -3.99 -18.57 31.75
C LEU A 603 -3.07 -19.81 31.83
N SER A 604 -1.83 -19.58 32.21
CA SER A 604 -0.82 -20.65 32.28
C SER A 604 -1.22 -21.78 33.22
N HIS A 605 -0.96 -23.01 32.77
CA HIS A 605 -1.14 -24.22 33.57
C HIS A 605 -0.09 -25.27 33.14
N PRO A 606 0.73 -25.82 34.06
CA PRO A 606 1.94 -26.57 33.71
C PRO A 606 1.68 -27.93 33.04
N GLN A 607 0.50 -28.48 33.15
CA GLN A 607 0.14 -29.79 32.60
C GLN A 607 -0.92 -29.74 31.49
N VAL A 608 -1.24 -28.53 31.05
CA VAL A 608 -2.25 -28.32 30.01
C VAL A 608 -1.61 -27.92 28.71
N PHE A 609 -2.19 -28.41 27.62
CA PHE A 609 -1.81 -28.11 26.26
C PHE A 609 -3.01 -27.60 25.50
N TRP A 610 -2.79 -26.61 24.65
CA TRP A 610 -3.78 -26.11 23.72
C TRP A 610 -3.41 -26.52 22.30
N ALA A 611 -4.32 -27.18 21.60
CA ALA A 611 -4.11 -27.59 20.23
C ALA A 611 -3.87 -26.38 19.33
N ARG A 612 -3.01 -26.56 18.32
CA ARG A 612 -2.71 -25.57 17.30
C ARG A 612 -3.04 -26.15 15.93
N GLN A 613 -3.64 -25.34 15.08
CA GLN A 613 -3.78 -25.62 13.66
C GLN A 613 -2.81 -24.73 12.90
N GLN A 614 -1.84 -25.34 12.21
CA GLN A 614 -0.86 -24.64 11.41
C GLN A 614 -1.48 -23.97 10.18
N GLY A 615 -0.72 -23.12 9.56
CA GLY A 615 -1.12 -22.38 8.37
C GLY A 615 -1.90 -21.11 8.67
N TYR A 616 -1.99 -20.26 7.67
CA TYR A 616 -2.53 -18.92 7.74
C TYR A 616 -3.99 -18.90 8.22
N CYS A 617 -4.30 -17.99 9.15
CA CYS A 617 -5.66 -17.75 9.65
C CYS A 617 -6.04 -16.28 9.45
N ASP A 618 -7.15 -16.02 8.75
CA ASP A 618 -7.58 -14.68 8.37
C ASP A 618 -8.16 -13.87 9.52
N TYR A 619 -8.76 -14.54 10.50
CA TYR A 619 -9.60 -13.93 11.53
C TYR A 619 -9.05 -14.07 12.94
N ALA A 620 -8.00 -14.86 13.11
CA ALA A 620 -7.34 -15.05 14.40
C ALA A 620 -5.86 -15.34 14.21
N ARG A 621 -5.05 -14.97 15.19
CA ARG A 621 -3.63 -15.27 15.21
C ARG A 621 -3.17 -15.62 16.59
N ARG A 622 -2.34 -16.63 16.68
CA ARG A 622 -1.74 -17.07 17.93
C ARG A 622 -0.89 -15.97 18.55
N CYS A 623 -1.03 -15.81 19.84
CA CYS A 623 -0.20 -14.93 20.65
C CYS A 623 0.18 -15.58 21.98
N TRP A 624 1.20 -15.06 22.62
CA TRP A 624 1.56 -15.42 23.99
C TRP A 624 2.05 -14.21 24.78
N LEU A 625 1.86 -14.28 26.10
CA LEU A 625 2.21 -13.22 27.02
C LEU A 625 3.41 -13.67 27.86
N THR A 626 4.46 -12.87 27.88
CA THR A 626 5.53 -13.03 28.85
C THR A 626 5.23 -12.32 30.17
N THR A 627 5.91 -12.67 31.26
CA THR A 627 5.55 -12.32 32.63
C THR A 627 5.43 -10.83 32.94
N ASP A 628 6.06 -9.94 32.16
CA ASP A 628 6.13 -8.52 32.48
C ASP A 628 5.59 -7.60 31.37
N ALA A 629 5.23 -8.14 30.22
CA ALA A 629 4.68 -7.38 29.11
C ALA A 629 3.86 -8.30 28.22
N VAL A 630 2.79 -7.76 27.62
CA VAL A 630 2.05 -8.47 26.57
C VAL A 630 2.91 -8.43 25.31
N GLU A 631 3.70 -9.47 25.11
CA GLU A 631 4.49 -9.64 23.90
C GLU A 631 3.72 -10.49 22.91
N TYR A 632 3.34 -9.85 21.80
CA TYR A 632 2.77 -10.59 20.70
C TYR A 632 3.87 -10.97 19.72
N GLU A 633 4.34 -12.19 19.79
CA GLU A 633 4.79 -12.81 18.57
C GLU A 633 3.55 -13.22 17.80
N ILE A 634 3.30 -12.56 16.68
CA ILE A 634 2.19 -12.91 15.82
C ILE A 634 2.69 -13.93 14.83
N ASP A 635 2.29 -15.18 15.06
CA ASP A 635 2.47 -16.22 14.07
C ASP A 635 1.24 -16.25 13.14
N CYS A 636 1.41 -16.74 11.92
CA CYS A 636 0.33 -16.83 10.93
C CYS A 636 -0.76 -17.84 11.30
N ASP A 637 -0.48 -18.73 12.25
CA ASP A 637 -1.39 -19.78 12.74
C ASP A 637 -2.27 -19.32 13.92
N ALA A 638 -3.12 -20.21 14.40
CA ALA A 638 -3.95 -19.98 15.56
C ALA A 638 -4.09 -21.25 16.40
N HIS A 639 -4.32 -21.08 17.71
CA HIS A 639 -4.81 -22.18 18.55
C HIS A 639 -6.19 -22.63 18.08
N CYS A 640 -6.52 -23.92 18.30
CA CYS A 640 -7.82 -24.44 17.95
C CYS A 640 -8.92 -23.89 18.87
N PHE A 641 -9.91 -23.23 18.27
CA PHE A 641 -11.02 -22.59 18.97
C PHE A 641 -12.27 -22.52 18.08
N GLN A 642 -13.42 -22.31 18.73
CA GLN A 642 -14.70 -22.01 18.09
C GLN A 642 -15.41 -20.93 18.89
N LEU A 643 -16.12 -20.04 18.21
CA LEU A 643 -16.99 -19.02 18.80
C LEU A 643 -18.46 -19.44 18.63
N SER A 644 -19.30 -19.13 19.59
CA SER A 644 -20.75 -19.37 19.52
C SER A 644 -21.51 -18.14 20.01
N PRO A 645 -22.37 -17.50 19.19
CA PRO A 645 -22.59 -17.82 17.77
C PRO A 645 -21.34 -17.60 16.91
N HIS A 646 -21.29 -18.27 15.76
CA HIS A 646 -20.24 -18.01 14.78
C HIS A 646 -20.42 -16.62 14.17
N PRO A 647 -19.36 -15.82 14.02
CA PRO A 647 -19.42 -14.63 13.18
C PRO A 647 -19.67 -15.02 11.73
N ALA A 648 -20.33 -14.14 10.97
CA ALA A 648 -20.46 -14.28 9.53
C ALA A 648 -19.06 -14.24 8.88
N PHE A 649 -18.70 -15.32 8.20
CA PHE A 649 -17.35 -15.47 7.66
C PHE A 649 -17.37 -16.34 6.41
N GLY A 650 -16.80 -15.81 5.29
CA GLY A 650 -16.64 -16.58 4.06
C GLY A 650 -17.93 -16.95 3.35
N GLU A 651 -19.05 -16.27 3.64
CA GLU A 651 -20.35 -16.53 3.04
C GLU A 651 -20.37 -16.17 1.54
N ALA A 652 -21.14 -16.93 0.75
CA ALA A 652 -21.28 -16.71 -0.67
C ALA A 652 -21.82 -15.31 -1.00
N ALA A 653 -22.73 -14.78 -0.19
CA ALA A 653 -23.34 -13.47 -0.37
C ALA A 653 -22.34 -12.30 -0.27
N ASN A 654 -21.16 -12.51 0.32
CA ASN A 654 -20.12 -11.49 0.41
C ASN A 654 -19.67 -10.98 -0.96
N VAL A 655 -19.77 -11.78 -2.02
CA VAL A 655 -19.30 -11.37 -3.36
C VAL A 655 -20.14 -10.28 -4.02
N ILE A 656 -21.30 -9.94 -3.43
CA ILE A 656 -22.17 -8.87 -3.91
C ILE A 656 -22.47 -7.81 -2.85
N ASN A 657 -21.75 -7.82 -1.70
CA ASN A 657 -21.98 -6.88 -0.60
C ASN A 657 -21.43 -5.47 -0.88
N GLY A 658 -20.75 -5.27 -2.01
CA GLY A 658 -20.22 -4.00 -2.46
C GLY A 658 -18.77 -3.72 -2.06
N TRP A 659 -18.12 -4.63 -1.36
CA TRP A 659 -16.73 -4.47 -0.95
C TRP A 659 -15.83 -5.44 -1.73
N ASN A 660 -14.83 -4.89 -2.38
CA ASN A 660 -13.92 -5.66 -3.23
C ASN A 660 -12.66 -6.16 -2.50
N ARG A 661 -12.60 -5.99 -1.18
CA ARG A 661 -11.41 -6.34 -0.41
C ARG A 661 -11.70 -6.51 1.07
N ARG A 662 -10.72 -7.06 1.79
CA ARG A 662 -10.59 -7.00 3.23
C ARG A 662 -9.81 -5.74 3.63
N PHE A 663 -10.24 -5.07 4.68
CA PHE A 663 -9.41 -4.16 5.46
C PHE A 663 -8.85 -4.86 6.69
N ALA A 664 -7.83 -4.29 7.33
CA ALA A 664 -7.11 -4.90 8.44
C ALA A 664 -8.01 -5.46 9.55
N THR A 665 -9.14 -4.85 9.77
CA THR A 665 -10.07 -5.15 10.86
C THR A 665 -11.44 -5.61 10.39
N ASN A 666 -11.70 -5.54 9.11
CA ASN A 666 -12.98 -5.99 8.59
C ASN A 666 -12.96 -7.51 8.42
N PRO A 667 -14.05 -8.23 8.80
CA PRO A 667 -14.21 -9.61 8.42
C PRO A 667 -13.98 -9.77 6.93
N VAL A 668 -13.53 -10.93 6.55
CA VAL A 668 -13.21 -11.20 5.17
C VAL A 668 -14.46 -11.01 4.31
N ASN A 669 -14.54 -9.90 3.59
CA ASN A 669 -15.56 -9.61 2.61
C ASN A 669 -15.39 -10.49 1.36
N ALA A 670 -15.31 -11.77 1.54
CA ALA A 670 -15.09 -12.72 0.45
C ALA A 670 -15.94 -13.95 0.66
N TRP A 671 -16.34 -14.58 -0.41
CA TRP A 671 -16.65 -15.99 -0.36
C TRP A 671 -15.36 -16.79 -0.17
N ILE A 672 -15.37 -17.72 0.80
CA ILE A 672 -14.28 -18.65 1.05
C ILE A 672 -14.86 -20.06 1.03
N ALA A 673 -14.42 -20.89 0.09
CA ALA A 673 -14.81 -22.29 0.04
C ALA A 673 -14.10 -23.13 1.13
N ARG A 674 -14.59 -24.35 1.35
CA ARG A 674 -13.79 -25.35 2.07
C ARG A 674 -12.60 -25.80 1.21
N PRO A 675 -11.54 -26.30 1.82
CA PRO A 675 -10.43 -26.88 1.06
C PRO A 675 -10.88 -27.96 0.08
N GLY A 676 -10.18 -28.04 -1.05
CA GLY A 676 -10.45 -28.97 -2.14
C GLY A 676 -11.10 -28.30 -3.35
N PHE A 677 -10.90 -28.85 -4.51
CA PHE A 677 -11.37 -28.34 -5.81
C PHE A 677 -12.06 -29.45 -6.61
N PRO A 678 -12.98 -29.12 -7.55
CA PRO A 678 -13.46 -27.76 -7.88
C PRO A 678 -14.44 -27.20 -6.85
N GLN A 679 -14.56 -25.86 -6.81
CA GLN A 679 -15.53 -25.15 -5.99
C GLN A 679 -16.34 -24.17 -6.85
N ALA A 680 -17.65 -24.14 -6.65
CA ALA A 680 -18.56 -23.34 -7.47
C ALA A 680 -19.31 -22.27 -6.66
N LEU A 681 -19.45 -21.11 -7.27
CA LEU A 681 -20.27 -19.99 -6.82
C LEU A 681 -21.32 -19.71 -7.88
N THR A 682 -22.59 -19.61 -7.51
CA THR A 682 -23.71 -19.42 -8.44
C THR A 682 -24.54 -18.19 -8.04
N LEU A 683 -24.65 -17.26 -8.97
CA LEU A 683 -25.59 -16.12 -8.92
C LEU A 683 -26.84 -16.51 -9.69
N SER A 684 -28.02 -16.31 -9.15
CA SER A 684 -29.30 -16.62 -9.81
C SER A 684 -30.29 -15.48 -9.64
N TRP A 685 -31.13 -15.28 -10.67
CA TRP A 685 -32.14 -14.25 -10.71
C TRP A 685 -33.53 -14.88 -10.91
N ASP A 686 -34.53 -14.29 -10.32
CA ASP A 686 -35.94 -14.75 -10.47
C ASP A 686 -36.44 -14.58 -11.92
N GLU A 687 -35.89 -13.56 -12.63
CA GLU A 687 -36.13 -13.32 -14.04
C GLU A 687 -34.79 -13.32 -14.79
N PRO A 688 -34.73 -13.92 -16.03
CA PRO A 688 -33.52 -13.90 -16.85
C PRO A 688 -33.02 -12.48 -17.09
N LYS A 689 -31.71 -12.27 -16.95
CA LYS A 689 -31.01 -11.00 -17.21
C LYS A 689 -30.18 -11.10 -18.49
N SER A 690 -30.10 -9.97 -19.20
CA SER A 690 -29.31 -9.87 -20.44
C SER A 690 -27.99 -9.14 -20.16
N PHE A 691 -26.86 -9.84 -20.32
CA PHE A 691 -25.52 -9.32 -20.01
C PHE A 691 -24.46 -9.90 -20.95
N ASN A 692 -23.29 -9.25 -20.99
CA ASN A 692 -22.15 -9.69 -21.80
C ASN A 692 -20.80 -9.46 -21.13
N THR A 693 -20.79 -9.01 -19.88
CA THR A 693 -19.55 -8.69 -19.17
C THR A 693 -19.62 -9.13 -17.71
N VAL A 694 -18.58 -9.81 -17.24
CA VAL A 694 -18.43 -10.22 -15.84
C VAL A 694 -17.09 -9.72 -15.32
N HIS A 695 -17.11 -9.03 -14.18
CA HIS A 695 -15.91 -8.66 -13.44
C HIS A 695 -15.78 -9.59 -12.24
N LEU A 696 -14.56 -10.06 -12.01
CA LEU A 696 -14.18 -10.89 -10.87
C LEU A 696 -13.05 -10.22 -10.11
N VAL A 697 -13.11 -10.24 -8.78
CA VAL A 697 -12.04 -9.80 -7.90
C VAL A 697 -11.64 -10.96 -6.99
N PHE A 698 -10.42 -11.46 -7.20
CA PHE A 698 -9.85 -12.57 -6.44
C PHE A 698 -8.99 -12.09 -5.28
N ASP A 699 -8.69 -13.00 -4.35
CA ASP A 699 -7.78 -12.72 -3.25
C ASP A 699 -6.32 -12.86 -3.71
N THR A 700 -5.62 -11.74 -3.79
CA THR A 700 -4.17 -11.70 -4.02
C THR A 700 -3.41 -11.38 -2.75
N LEU A 701 -4.03 -11.53 -1.57
CA LEU A 701 -3.46 -11.22 -0.28
C LEU A 701 -2.76 -9.86 -0.30
N THR A 702 -3.54 -8.80 -0.38
CA THR A 702 -3.03 -7.43 -0.42
C THR A 702 -2.19 -7.15 0.84
N ARG A 703 -1.02 -7.71 0.89
CA ARG A 703 0.05 -7.77 1.89
C ARG A 703 -0.44 -7.72 3.34
N ALA A 704 -0.28 -8.86 4.03
CA ALA A 704 -0.62 -8.95 5.45
C ALA A 704 0.24 -8.00 6.30
N TYR A 705 1.54 -7.86 5.98
CA TYR A 705 2.51 -6.93 6.60
C TYR A 705 3.71 -6.71 5.67
N GLN A 706 4.45 -5.62 5.92
CA GLN A 706 5.71 -5.32 5.24
C GLN A 706 6.76 -6.45 5.38
N GLU A 707 6.71 -7.21 6.46
CA GLU A 707 7.65 -8.28 6.78
C GLU A 707 7.31 -9.67 6.23
N MET A 708 6.15 -9.84 5.64
CA MET A 708 6.03 -10.98 4.75
C MET A 708 6.98 -10.70 3.59
N PRO A 709 8.18 -11.29 3.54
CA PRO A 709 8.93 -11.22 2.32
C PRO A 709 7.96 -11.75 1.26
N PHE A 710 7.65 -10.95 0.27
CA PHE A 710 7.47 -11.58 -1.00
C PHE A 710 8.78 -12.34 -1.19
N ASN A 711 8.75 -13.60 -0.82
CA ASN A 711 9.80 -14.48 -1.23
C ASN A 711 9.95 -14.14 -2.70
N CYS A 712 11.11 -13.65 -3.09
CA CYS A 712 11.39 -13.31 -4.49
C CYS A 712 11.09 -14.50 -5.42
N ASP A 713 10.86 -15.68 -4.86
CA ASP A 713 10.39 -16.88 -5.53
C ASP A 713 8.88 -16.94 -5.77
N GLN A 714 8.05 -16.18 -5.05
CA GLN A 714 6.60 -16.16 -5.28
C GLN A 714 6.22 -15.14 -6.35
N ARG A 715 5.94 -15.63 -7.55
CA ARG A 715 5.44 -14.81 -8.67
C ARG A 715 3.99 -14.40 -8.51
N VAL A 716 3.22 -15.13 -7.71
CA VAL A 716 1.78 -14.99 -7.60
C VAL A 716 1.34 -15.24 -6.17
N SER A 717 0.29 -14.57 -5.74
CA SER A 717 -0.37 -14.87 -4.48
C SER A 717 -0.86 -16.32 -4.45
N PRO A 718 -0.52 -17.10 -3.42
CA PRO A 718 -0.90 -18.51 -3.33
C PRO A 718 -2.41 -18.73 -3.30
N MET A 719 -3.19 -17.74 -2.92
CA MET A 719 -4.64 -17.78 -2.78
C MET A 719 -5.39 -17.33 -4.03
N CYS A 720 -4.71 -16.74 -5.01
CA CYS A 720 -5.34 -16.29 -6.24
C CYS A 720 -5.89 -17.48 -7.03
N ALA A 721 -7.15 -17.38 -7.47
CA ALA A 721 -7.74 -18.38 -8.35
C ALA A 721 -6.92 -18.50 -9.64
N ARG A 722 -6.37 -19.69 -9.89
CA ARG A 722 -5.48 -19.99 -11.01
C ARG A 722 -6.26 -20.38 -12.25
N ASP A 723 -7.02 -21.45 -12.12
CA ASP A 723 -7.80 -22.00 -13.23
C ASP A 723 -9.28 -21.95 -12.86
N TYR A 724 -10.10 -21.38 -13.74
CA TYR A 724 -11.54 -21.27 -13.51
C TYR A 724 -12.31 -21.13 -14.81
N GLU A 725 -13.64 -21.33 -14.73
CA GLU A 725 -14.56 -21.13 -15.83
C GLU A 725 -15.81 -20.38 -15.37
N LEU A 726 -16.42 -19.69 -16.35
CA LEU A 726 -17.72 -19.03 -16.20
C LEU A 726 -18.72 -19.71 -17.13
N GLU A 727 -19.88 -20.04 -16.59
CA GLU A 727 -20.98 -20.64 -17.30
C GLU A 727 -22.26 -19.89 -17.02
N VAL A 728 -23.15 -19.81 -17.97
CA VAL A 728 -24.50 -19.24 -17.83
C VAL A 728 -25.55 -20.31 -18.02
N ARG A 729 -26.68 -20.20 -17.32
CA ARG A 729 -27.80 -21.09 -17.49
C ARG A 729 -28.85 -20.48 -18.43
N VAL A 730 -29.14 -21.17 -19.52
CA VAL A 730 -30.17 -20.80 -20.48
C VAL A 730 -31.18 -21.94 -20.55
N GLY A 731 -32.36 -21.75 -19.99
CA GLY A 731 -33.28 -22.84 -19.73
C GLY A 731 -32.68 -23.82 -18.71
N ASP A 732 -32.63 -25.11 -19.04
CA ASP A 732 -32.04 -26.11 -18.16
C ASP A 732 -30.56 -26.43 -18.46
N GLU A 733 -29.93 -25.75 -19.43
CA GLU A 733 -28.58 -26.03 -19.89
C GLU A 733 -27.56 -25.01 -19.37
N TRP A 734 -26.44 -25.50 -18.85
CA TRP A 734 -25.26 -24.71 -18.57
C TRP A 734 -24.37 -24.59 -19.81
N ARG A 735 -24.01 -23.37 -20.18
CA ARG A 735 -23.16 -23.06 -21.34
C ARG A 735 -21.94 -22.27 -20.90
N PRO A 736 -20.72 -22.69 -21.28
CA PRO A 736 -19.50 -21.94 -20.97
C PRO A 736 -19.49 -20.63 -21.77
N VAL A 737 -19.10 -19.54 -21.11
CA VAL A 737 -18.96 -18.20 -21.72
C VAL A 737 -17.54 -17.67 -21.61
N ALA A 738 -16.77 -18.09 -20.62
CA ALA A 738 -15.36 -17.71 -20.48
C ALA A 738 -14.61 -18.74 -19.61
N ALA A 739 -13.31 -18.80 -19.80
CA ALA A 739 -12.41 -19.56 -18.96
C ALA A 739 -11.06 -18.86 -18.81
N ALA A 740 -10.34 -19.17 -17.77
CA ALA A 740 -8.98 -18.72 -17.58
C ALA A 740 -8.12 -19.88 -17.05
N ALA A 741 -6.88 -19.90 -17.51
CA ALA A 741 -5.82 -20.75 -17.00
C ALA A 741 -4.63 -19.88 -16.59
N ASP A 742 -3.89 -20.31 -15.57
CA ASP A 742 -2.72 -19.61 -15.02
C ASP A 742 -2.97 -18.13 -14.67
N ASN A 743 -4.17 -17.83 -14.20
CA ASN A 743 -4.49 -16.46 -13.78
C ASN A 743 -3.70 -16.08 -12.53
N TYR A 744 -3.05 -14.91 -12.57
CA TYR A 744 -2.30 -14.31 -11.46
C TYR A 744 -2.84 -12.96 -11.05
N ARG A 745 -3.81 -12.42 -11.79
CA ARG A 745 -4.37 -11.09 -11.58
C ARG A 745 -5.52 -11.13 -10.59
N ARG A 746 -5.56 -10.16 -9.73
CA ARG A 746 -6.64 -9.90 -8.79
C ARG A 746 -7.95 -9.62 -9.51
N ARG A 747 -7.94 -8.65 -10.40
CA ARG A 747 -9.13 -8.23 -11.15
C ARG A 747 -9.13 -8.81 -12.54
N ARG A 748 -10.24 -9.47 -12.91
CA ARG A 748 -10.47 -10.00 -14.26
C ARG A 748 -11.78 -9.48 -14.82
N ILE A 749 -11.75 -9.15 -16.09
CA ILE A 749 -12.94 -8.79 -16.88
C ILE A 749 -13.08 -9.79 -18.00
N HIS A 750 -14.23 -10.39 -18.10
CA HIS A 750 -14.61 -11.30 -19.18
C HIS A 750 -15.72 -10.66 -19.99
N ALA A 751 -15.45 -10.37 -21.25
CA ALA A 751 -16.42 -9.93 -22.23
C ALA A 751 -16.72 -11.09 -23.20
N PHE A 752 -17.98 -11.32 -23.50
CA PHE A 752 -18.46 -12.37 -24.37
C PHE A 752 -19.69 -11.89 -25.17
N GLU A 753 -20.19 -12.72 -26.07
CA GLU A 753 -21.44 -12.43 -26.78
C GLU A 753 -22.59 -12.26 -25.77
N ARG A 754 -23.45 -11.27 -26.00
CA ARG A 754 -24.60 -10.97 -25.15
C ARG A 754 -25.50 -12.19 -24.99
N VAL A 755 -25.76 -12.59 -23.78
CA VAL A 755 -26.64 -13.71 -23.43
C VAL A 755 -27.79 -13.24 -22.56
N THR A 756 -28.90 -13.96 -22.61
CA THR A 756 -29.99 -13.82 -21.63
C THR A 756 -30.06 -15.10 -20.83
N ALA A 757 -29.83 -15.02 -19.54
CA ALA A 757 -29.67 -16.16 -18.64
C ALA A 757 -30.28 -15.88 -17.26
N ASP A 758 -30.72 -16.91 -16.57
CA ASP A 758 -31.29 -16.82 -15.23
C ASP A 758 -30.24 -17.16 -14.13
N ALA A 759 -29.06 -17.63 -14.52
CA ALA A 759 -27.96 -17.85 -13.59
C ALA A 759 -26.59 -17.71 -14.27
N LEU A 760 -25.58 -17.33 -13.45
CA LEU A 760 -24.16 -17.30 -13.74
C LEU A 760 -23.45 -18.19 -12.73
N ARG A 761 -22.55 -19.08 -13.17
CA ARG A 761 -21.73 -19.92 -12.30
C ARG A 761 -20.26 -19.66 -12.55
N LEU A 762 -19.52 -19.38 -11.49
CA LEU A 762 -18.06 -19.37 -11.46
C LEU A 762 -17.61 -20.70 -10.84
N THR A 763 -16.85 -21.50 -11.58
CA THR A 763 -16.22 -22.72 -11.07
C THR A 763 -14.71 -22.51 -10.96
N VAL A 764 -14.17 -22.39 -9.74
CA VAL A 764 -12.74 -22.33 -9.46
C VAL A 764 -12.21 -23.76 -9.42
N LYS A 765 -11.26 -24.07 -10.33
CA LYS A 765 -10.67 -25.41 -10.52
C LYS A 765 -9.39 -25.59 -9.74
N SER A 766 -8.64 -24.49 -9.50
CA SER A 766 -7.39 -24.50 -8.73
C SER A 766 -7.03 -23.08 -8.25
N VAL A 767 -6.14 -23.04 -7.25
CA VAL A 767 -5.39 -21.85 -6.82
C VAL A 767 -3.90 -22.13 -6.97
N TRP A 768 -3.03 -21.17 -6.71
CA TRP A 768 -1.58 -21.35 -6.92
C TRP A 768 -0.92 -22.26 -5.87
N HIS A 769 -1.54 -22.47 -4.73
CA HIS A 769 -1.04 -23.38 -3.70
C HIS A 769 -2.19 -24.14 -3.05
N ASP A 770 -2.19 -25.45 -3.17
CA ASP A 770 -3.29 -26.36 -2.82
C ASP A 770 -3.71 -26.36 -1.34
N ALA A 771 -2.87 -25.84 -0.45
CA ALA A 771 -3.23 -25.64 0.97
C ALA A 771 -4.25 -24.53 1.18
N HIS A 772 -4.52 -23.70 0.17
CA HIS A 772 -5.45 -22.58 0.27
C HIS A 772 -6.79 -22.90 -0.40
N PRO A 773 -7.91 -22.43 0.18
CA PRO A 773 -9.23 -22.56 -0.42
C PRO A 773 -9.45 -21.56 -1.55
N ALA A 774 -10.46 -21.81 -2.39
CA ALA A 774 -10.98 -20.79 -3.32
C ALA A 774 -11.52 -19.59 -2.56
N ARG A 775 -11.21 -18.37 -3.06
CA ARG A 775 -11.65 -17.10 -2.50
C ARG A 775 -12.02 -16.10 -3.58
N VAL A 776 -13.15 -15.45 -3.43
CA VAL A 776 -13.64 -14.41 -4.33
C VAL A 776 -14.17 -13.24 -3.51
N TYR A 777 -13.65 -12.05 -3.75
CA TYR A 777 -14.10 -10.84 -3.08
C TYR A 777 -15.36 -10.27 -3.73
N GLU A 778 -15.38 -10.18 -5.05
CA GLU A 778 -16.47 -9.50 -5.74
C GLU A 778 -16.76 -10.15 -7.10
N VAL A 779 -18.04 -10.20 -7.43
CA VAL A 779 -18.57 -10.51 -8.76
C VAL A 779 -19.48 -9.38 -9.18
N ARG A 780 -19.25 -8.79 -10.36
CA ARG A 780 -20.14 -7.83 -11.00
C ARG A 780 -20.58 -8.34 -12.36
N VAL A 781 -21.80 -8.02 -12.78
CA VAL A 781 -22.41 -8.49 -14.02
C VAL A 781 -23.05 -7.32 -14.78
N TYR A 782 -22.70 -7.15 -16.07
CA TYR A 782 -23.16 -6.03 -16.92
C TYR A 782 -23.68 -6.47 -18.28
#